data_9c3d8799b8fcae927f52bb99ed403de9
#
_entry.id   9c3d8799b8fcae927f52bb99ed403de9
#
_cell.length_a   1.000
_cell.length_b   1.000
_cell.length_c   1.000
_cell.angle_alpha   90.00
_cell.angle_beta   90.00
_cell.angle_gamma   90.00
#
_symmetry.space_group_name_H-M   'P 1'
#
loop_
_entity.id
_entity.type
_entity.pdbx_description
1 polymer ?
#
loop_
_entity_poly.entity_id
_entity_poly.type
_entity_poly.pdbx_seq_one_letter_code
_entity_poly.pdbx_strand_id
1 'polypeptide(L)'
;MNMRVLVMAWRTLRREWRSGELAVLLISLIVAVAALTGVGFLVDRIGRAVQAQASEVLAADARVESAEALDPRWEREAQSQGLRTAQLTTLLSVVFRADVSHLANVRAVTTLYPLRGSLKVAAQPFAVGAIVHAIPGRGECWPDSRLAAALGAQVGSQLSVGARTLRVGRILIARPDQGSTFVEFAPALLINAADLADTQLLQPASRVEYALLLAGEREALSKLRQTFEAQRRPAERWAEIGDASPQIGDAAGRAGRFLSLASLVAVLLCAVAVAMSARGYVARHLDVVALMKTLGAPRRFVLGVILVQLVLLALIASVLGALAGWITQAWLLHALAGFLRTDLPAAGWTPVWMGLVVALSMLAGFALPSLLQLTRVPALRVLRRDAGPPPATLWVALTPALLAIAAVVYGTLDDFTLSLWFIAGLAGVVLVLALGGLLLVQGAGRARRSARLTLRHGLANLARRRSGSVAQIVAFGLGVLLLLVLTILRRDLISDWRTSLPAGAPNYFFVNIPADQHESFRTALLAAGARPERMLPMVRARLTAINGVAVSAGDPHRQAGATRPEGEPRRGESPRAGGGRGGLRLGPRGGNLAEREQNLTWSSELGDDNRIIAGHWWTAADTAKPLVSLASEYQDSLHLKLGDKLRFDIAGETLEVRVASFRKVKWDSFRPNFFVVFPPGLLEGAAGTYMTSARYEPRSAGDLSALVQRFPSVSIFNIGDLLNQVRAVIDKAVIAVQSVFLFTVLAGLTVLLAAVQTSRDERRYETAILRVLGASRGMLVRSALAEFAALGCLAGLLAASGAALCGYTVARQLDLNYRFNAWIWLVGVLGTVVVVSVSGYLATRPVLNQSPRSVLN
;
A
#
# COMPACT_ATOMS: atom_id res chain seq x y z
N MET A 1 25.67 -36.99 -10.95
CA MET A 1 26.45 -35.80 -11.41
C MET A 1 27.93 -36.17 -11.28
N ASN A 2 28.70 -36.14 -12.37
CA ASN A 2 30.11 -36.59 -12.34
C ASN A 2 30.97 -35.65 -11.46
N MET A 3 31.69 -36.19 -10.49
CA MET A 3 32.63 -35.46 -9.61
C MET A 3 33.56 -34.51 -10.42
N ARG A 4 33.98 -34.93 -11.61
CA ARG A 4 34.82 -34.14 -12.54
C ARG A 4 34.17 -32.82 -12.95
N VAL A 5 32.85 -32.79 -13.18
CA VAL A 5 32.09 -31.57 -13.54
C VAL A 5 32.10 -30.58 -12.38
N LEU A 6 31.88 -31.06 -11.16
CA LEU A 6 31.80 -30.24 -9.93
C LEU A 6 33.18 -29.60 -9.63
N VAL A 7 34.27 -30.40 -9.69
CA VAL A 7 35.65 -29.93 -9.47
C VAL A 7 36.04 -28.89 -10.52
N MET A 8 35.68 -29.13 -11.80
CA MET A 8 36.02 -28.19 -12.87
C MET A 8 35.21 -26.90 -12.72
N ALA A 9 33.90 -26.98 -12.43
CA ALA A 9 33.07 -25.80 -12.20
C ALA A 9 33.62 -24.95 -11.04
N TRP A 10 34.03 -25.57 -9.93
CA TRP A 10 34.62 -24.87 -8.80
C TRP A 10 35.95 -24.20 -9.09
N ARG A 11 36.82 -24.90 -9.80
CA ARG A 11 38.14 -24.35 -10.22
C ARG A 11 38.00 -23.17 -11.17
N THR A 12 37.10 -23.27 -12.16
CA THR A 12 36.81 -22.18 -13.09
C THR A 12 36.18 -21.00 -12.33
N LEU A 13 35.19 -21.22 -11.47
CA LEU A 13 34.55 -20.18 -10.66
C LEU A 13 35.59 -19.42 -9.82
N ARG A 14 36.50 -20.14 -9.14
CA ARG A 14 37.54 -19.51 -8.30
C ARG A 14 38.56 -18.71 -9.14
N ARG A 15 38.91 -19.16 -10.34
CA ARG A 15 39.78 -18.43 -11.26
C ARG A 15 39.12 -17.14 -11.77
N GLU A 16 37.88 -17.25 -12.20
CA GLU A 16 37.08 -16.15 -12.73
C GLU A 16 36.71 -15.13 -11.66
N TRP A 17 36.58 -15.56 -10.41
CA TRP A 17 36.46 -14.66 -9.26
C TRP A 17 37.71 -13.77 -9.12
N ARG A 18 38.88 -14.36 -9.18
CA ARG A 18 40.16 -13.62 -9.10
C ARG A 18 40.41 -12.67 -10.26
N SER A 19 39.90 -12.99 -11.43
CA SER A 19 40.00 -12.12 -12.62
C SER A 19 38.94 -11.00 -12.63
N GLY A 20 37.95 -11.06 -11.74
CA GLY A 20 36.86 -10.08 -11.67
C GLY A 20 35.81 -10.19 -12.79
N GLU A 21 35.84 -11.25 -13.59
CA GLU A 21 34.96 -11.41 -14.76
C GLU A 21 33.50 -11.67 -14.35
N LEU A 22 33.27 -12.41 -13.25
CA LEU A 22 31.96 -12.70 -12.71
C LEU A 22 31.49 -11.65 -11.70
N ALA A 23 32.35 -10.69 -11.32
CA ALA A 23 32.04 -9.74 -10.25
C ALA A 23 30.76 -8.95 -10.49
N VAL A 24 30.58 -8.38 -11.70
CA VAL A 24 29.37 -7.58 -12.00
C VAL A 24 28.13 -8.44 -12.05
N LEU A 25 28.22 -9.66 -12.60
CA LEU A 25 27.10 -10.60 -12.64
C LEU A 25 26.67 -10.98 -11.22
N LEU A 26 27.63 -11.30 -10.35
CA LEU A 26 27.37 -11.64 -8.95
C LEU A 26 26.84 -10.44 -8.16
N ILE A 27 27.43 -9.26 -8.30
CA ILE A 27 26.96 -8.03 -7.62
C ILE A 27 25.52 -7.73 -8.06
N SER A 28 25.20 -7.85 -9.36
CA SER A 28 23.85 -7.64 -9.86
C SER A 28 22.84 -8.60 -9.21
N LEU A 29 23.20 -9.89 -9.08
CA LEU A 29 22.36 -10.87 -8.41
C LEU A 29 22.23 -10.59 -6.91
N ILE A 30 23.32 -10.24 -6.22
CA ILE A 30 23.30 -9.88 -4.80
C ILE A 30 22.38 -8.68 -4.58
N VAL A 31 22.49 -7.63 -5.41
CA VAL A 31 21.64 -6.43 -5.31
C VAL A 31 20.18 -6.77 -5.58
N ALA A 32 19.90 -7.61 -6.59
CA ALA A 32 18.52 -8.04 -6.87
C ALA A 32 17.90 -8.80 -5.69
N VAL A 33 18.63 -9.79 -5.16
CA VAL A 33 18.18 -10.58 -4.01
C VAL A 33 18.07 -9.71 -2.76
N ALA A 34 19.05 -8.84 -2.51
CA ALA A 34 19.01 -7.94 -1.35
C ALA A 34 17.83 -6.95 -1.41
N ALA A 35 17.53 -6.40 -2.58
CA ALA A 35 16.37 -5.54 -2.78
C ALA A 35 15.08 -6.27 -2.48
N LEU A 36 14.90 -7.47 -3.04
CA LEU A 36 13.68 -8.26 -2.84
C LEU A 36 13.54 -8.75 -1.40
N THR A 37 14.61 -9.32 -0.83
CA THR A 37 14.58 -9.87 0.54
C THR A 37 14.47 -8.79 1.59
N GLY A 38 15.17 -7.66 1.44
CA GLY A 38 15.10 -6.52 2.35
C GLY A 38 13.70 -5.91 2.40
N VAL A 39 13.09 -5.71 1.23
CA VAL A 39 11.69 -5.27 1.12
C VAL A 39 10.73 -6.35 1.64
N GLY A 40 10.94 -7.61 1.24
CA GLY A 40 10.11 -8.73 1.65
C GLY A 40 10.06 -8.90 3.16
N PHE A 41 11.19 -8.83 3.85
CA PHE A 41 11.27 -8.84 5.32
C PHE A 41 10.51 -7.68 5.96
N LEU A 42 10.63 -6.48 5.39
CA LEU A 42 9.95 -5.29 5.90
C LEU A 42 8.44 -5.39 5.72
N VAL A 43 7.98 -5.74 4.53
CA VAL A 43 6.55 -5.91 4.21
C VAL A 43 5.92 -7.01 5.07
N ASP A 44 6.59 -8.15 5.22
CA ASP A 44 6.15 -9.26 6.06
C ASP A 44 6.02 -8.84 7.55
N ARG A 45 7.00 -8.10 8.08
CA ARG A 45 6.96 -7.60 9.47
C ARG A 45 5.92 -6.52 9.68
N ILE A 46 5.82 -5.55 8.75
CA ILE A 46 4.76 -4.53 8.81
C ILE A 46 3.39 -5.18 8.71
N GLY A 47 3.20 -6.11 7.78
CA GLY A 47 1.94 -6.84 7.63
C GLY A 47 1.53 -7.56 8.91
N ARG A 48 2.47 -8.26 9.55
CA ARG A 48 2.21 -8.93 10.84
C ARG A 48 2.01 -7.95 12.00
N ALA A 49 2.71 -6.83 12.02
CA ALA A 49 2.50 -5.80 13.04
C ALA A 49 1.14 -5.12 12.87
N VAL A 50 0.74 -4.80 11.64
CA VAL A 50 -0.61 -4.27 11.32
C VAL A 50 -1.68 -5.29 11.70
N GLN A 51 -1.45 -6.56 11.42
CA GLN A 51 -2.36 -7.63 11.80
C GLN A 51 -2.47 -7.77 13.32
N ALA A 52 -1.35 -7.74 14.05
CA ALA A 52 -1.34 -7.76 15.51
C ALA A 52 -2.08 -6.56 16.10
N GLN A 53 -1.87 -5.37 15.55
CA GLN A 53 -2.54 -4.15 15.97
C GLN A 53 -4.03 -4.16 15.66
N ALA A 54 -4.42 -4.70 14.51
CA ALA A 54 -5.83 -4.84 14.15
C ALA A 54 -6.52 -5.92 15.01
N SER A 55 -5.82 -6.99 15.43
CA SER A 55 -6.31 -7.93 16.44
C SER A 55 -6.54 -7.23 17.80
N GLU A 56 -5.69 -6.26 18.17
CA GLU A 56 -5.93 -5.43 19.35
C GLU A 56 -7.20 -4.60 19.23
N VAL A 57 -7.45 -4.00 18.06
CA VAL A 57 -8.69 -3.21 17.82
C VAL A 57 -9.94 -4.07 17.88
N LEU A 58 -9.88 -5.35 17.52
CA LEU A 58 -10.97 -6.30 17.70
C LEU A 58 -11.08 -6.86 19.12
N ALA A 59 -10.06 -6.67 19.96
CA ALA A 59 -9.84 -7.43 21.21
C ALA A 59 -9.75 -8.95 21.00
N ALA A 60 -9.58 -9.41 19.75
CA ALA A 60 -9.57 -10.82 19.33
C ALA A 60 -8.89 -10.98 17.96
N ASP A 61 -8.66 -12.20 17.51
CA ASP A 61 -8.20 -12.48 16.14
C ASP A 61 -9.40 -12.57 15.16
N ALA A 62 -10.58 -12.99 15.65
CA ALA A 62 -11.84 -12.96 14.94
C ALA A 62 -13.01 -12.84 15.92
N ARG A 63 -14.18 -12.42 15.43
CA ARG A 63 -15.42 -12.34 16.19
C ARG A 63 -16.57 -13.00 15.46
N VAL A 64 -17.47 -13.62 16.21
CA VAL A 64 -18.82 -13.96 15.76
C VAL A 64 -19.80 -13.00 16.43
N GLU A 65 -20.49 -12.18 15.64
CA GLU A 65 -21.43 -11.14 16.11
C GLU A 65 -22.86 -11.54 15.76
N SER A 66 -23.81 -11.22 16.65
CA SER A 66 -25.24 -11.45 16.42
C SER A 66 -26.09 -10.47 17.23
N ALA A 67 -27.23 -10.07 16.66
CA ALA A 67 -28.28 -9.37 17.40
C ALA A 67 -29.14 -10.32 18.29
N GLU A 68 -29.01 -11.61 18.11
CA GLU A 68 -29.64 -12.66 18.90
C GLU A 68 -28.60 -13.43 19.71
N ALA A 69 -29.02 -14.11 20.78
CA ALA A 69 -28.12 -14.91 21.58
C ALA A 69 -27.39 -15.94 20.71
N LEU A 70 -26.08 -15.93 20.78
CA LEU A 70 -25.22 -16.84 19.99
C LEU A 70 -25.47 -18.29 20.39
N ASP A 71 -25.37 -19.19 19.41
CA ASP A 71 -25.47 -20.61 19.67
C ASP A 71 -24.24 -21.08 20.48
N PRO A 72 -24.42 -21.69 21.66
CA PRO A 72 -23.31 -22.18 22.48
C PRO A 72 -22.42 -23.22 21.80
N ARG A 73 -22.86 -23.80 20.66
CA ARG A 73 -22.05 -24.73 19.86
C ARG A 73 -20.77 -24.06 19.34
N TRP A 74 -20.84 -22.77 18.97
CA TRP A 74 -19.68 -22.04 18.42
C TRP A 74 -18.56 -21.91 19.43
N GLU A 75 -18.89 -21.64 20.68
CA GLU A 75 -17.89 -21.59 21.74
C GLU A 75 -17.27 -22.97 22.01
N ARG A 76 -18.06 -24.02 22.09
CA ARG A 76 -17.58 -25.41 22.27
C ARG A 76 -16.73 -25.88 21.10
N GLU A 77 -17.15 -25.59 19.87
CA GLU A 77 -16.40 -25.88 18.64
C GLU A 77 -15.04 -25.16 18.64
N ALA A 78 -15.03 -23.87 18.94
CA ALA A 78 -13.80 -23.09 19.05
C ALA A 78 -12.83 -23.66 20.10
N GLN A 79 -13.34 -23.99 21.28
CA GLN A 79 -12.54 -24.59 22.36
C GLN A 79 -12.01 -25.96 21.99
N SER A 80 -12.79 -26.79 21.27
CA SER A 80 -12.34 -28.12 20.80
C SER A 80 -11.18 -28.01 19.80
N GLN A 81 -11.08 -26.91 19.06
CA GLN A 81 -9.99 -26.61 18.15
C GLN A 81 -8.80 -25.86 18.82
N GLY A 82 -8.81 -25.74 20.15
CA GLY A 82 -7.75 -25.10 20.93
C GLY A 82 -7.77 -23.56 20.89
N LEU A 83 -8.86 -22.94 20.42
CA LEU A 83 -9.02 -21.50 20.42
C LEU A 83 -9.41 -21.00 21.83
N ARG A 84 -8.85 -19.86 22.23
CA ARG A 84 -9.32 -19.13 23.41
C ARG A 84 -10.58 -18.34 23.06
N THR A 85 -11.55 -18.36 23.96
CA THR A 85 -12.84 -17.69 23.75
C THR A 85 -13.13 -16.70 24.88
N ALA A 86 -13.82 -15.60 24.54
CA ALA A 86 -14.42 -14.68 25.50
C ALA A 86 -15.73 -14.18 24.94
N GLN A 87 -16.71 -13.94 25.81
CA GLN A 87 -18.01 -13.39 25.41
C GLN A 87 -18.08 -11.91 25.79
N LEU A 88 -18.72 -11.13 24.92
CA LEU A 88 -19.01 -9.73 25.10
C LEU A 88 -20.48 -9.51 24.75
N THR A 89 -21.24 -8.97 25.69
CA THR A 89 -22.62 -8.54 25.47
C THR A 89 -22.68 -7.03 25.60
N THR A 90 -23.23 -6.36 24.60
CA THR A 90 -23.29 -4.89 24.53
C THR A 90 -24.74 -4.44 24.40
N LEU A 91 -25.14 -3.47 25.21
CA LEU A 91 -26.48 -2.91 25.16
C LEU A 91 -26.47 -1.45 25.62
N LEU A 92 -27.42 -0.65 25.12
CA LEU A 92 -27.65 0.72 25.59
C LEU A 92 -28.58 0.73 26.80
N SER A 93 -28.17 1.39 27.90
CA SER A 93 -28.98 1.56 29.07
C SER A 93 -28.72 2.90 29.77
N VAL A 94 -29.66 3.37 30.56
CA VAL A 94 -29.47 4.55 31.40
C VAL A 94 -28.81 4.14 32.72
N VAL A 95 -27.73 4.81 33.06
CA VAL A 95 -26.99 4.62 34.32
C VAL A 95 -27.27 5.79 35.22
N PHE A 96 -27.59 5.50 36.50
CA PHE A 96 -27.94 6.50 37.50
C PHE A 96 -26.89 6.60 38.59
N ARG A 97 -26.64 7.81 39.05
CA ARG A 97 -25.95 8.11 40.31
C ARG A 97 -26.70 9.17 41.06
N ALA A 98 -27.36 8.79 42.14
CA ALA A 98 -28.33 9.64 42.83
C ALA A 98 -29.36 10.18 41.81
N ASP A 99 -29.50 11.50 41.72
CA ASP A 99 -30.46 12.17 40.82
C ASP A 99 -29.91 12.43 39.41
N VAL A 100 -28.66 12.09 39.15
CA VAL A 100 -28.02 12.29 37.82
C VAL A 100 -28.09 11.00 37.02
N SER A 101 -28.57 11.09 35.79
CA SER A 101 -28.64 9.95 34.88
C SER A 101 -27.92 10.24 33.57
N HIS A 102 -27.35 9.21 32.96
CA HIS A 102 -26.72 9.32 31.66
C HIS A 102 -26.87 8.02 30.83
N LEU A 103 -27.15 8.18 29.55
CA LEU A 103 -27.19 7.03 28.63
C LEU A 103 -25.78 6.48 28.43
N ALA A 104 -25.61 5.18 28.66
CA ALA A 104 -24.33 4.51 28.55
C ALA A 104 -24.42 3.21 27.74
N ASN A 105 -23.33 2.85 27.10
CA ASN A 105 -23.17 1.58 26.45
C ASN A 105 -22.62 0.58 27.48
N VAL A 106 -23.52 -0.25 28.03
CA VAL A 106 -23.16 -1.28 29.00
C VAL A 106 -22.56 -2.46 28.31
N ARG A 107 -21.36 -2.84 28.72
CA ARG A 107 -20.55 -3.91 28.15
C ARG A 107 -20.23 -4.95 29.18
N ALA A 108 -20.92 -6.08 29.09
CA ALA A 108 -20.70 -7.23 29.97
C ALA A 108 -19.69 -8.19 29.38
N VAL A 109 -18.60 -8.47 30.10
CA VAL A 109 -17.45 -9.25 29.60
C VAL A 109 -17.14 -10.45 30.50
N THR A 110 -16.67 -11.54 29.86
CA THR A 110 -16.20 -12.72 30.58
C THR A 110 -14.70 -12.62 30.94
N THR A 111 -14.22 -13.51 31.81
CA THR A 111 -12.92 -13.43 32.51
C THR A 111 -11.71 -13.31 31.60
N LEU A 112 -11.74 -13.85 30.39
CA LEU A 112 -10.63 -13.82 29.44
C LEU A 112 -10.60 -12.58 28.54
N TYR A 113 -11.58 -11.68 28.67
CA TYR A 113 -11.58 -10.41 27.91
C TYR A 113 -10.52 -9.43 28.44
N PRO A 114 -9.80 -8.73 27.58
CA PRO A 114 -9.72 -8.92 26.12
C PRO A 114 -8.75 -10.04 25.75
N LEU A 115 -9.03 -10.80 24.67
CA LEU A 115 -8.15 -11.87 24.18
C LEU A 115 -6.88 -11.31 23.51
N ARG A 116 -6.96 -10.09 22.98
CA ARG A 116 -5.87 -9.31 22.38
C ARG A 116 -5.92 -7.87 22.89
N GLY A 117 -4.75 -7.26 23.03
CA GLY A 117 -4.62 -5.93 23.60
C GLY A 117 -4.73 -5.91 25.13
N SER A 118 -4.92 -4.73 25.70
CA SER A 118 -4.98 -4.52 27.16
C SER A 118 -5.95 -3.39 27.52
N LEU A 119 -6.52 -3.48 28.71
CA LEU A 119 -7.32 -2.41 29.29
C LEU A 119 -6.39 -1.39 29.97
N LYS A 120 -6.69 -0.10 29.84
CA LYS A 120 -6.02 0.97 30.60
C LYS A 120 -7.00 1.59 31.56
N VAL A 121 -6.63 1.66 32.82
CA VAL A 121 -7.45 2.18 33.90
C VAL A 121 -6.71 3.19 34.75
N ALA A 122 -7.44 4.11 35.39
CA ALA A 122 -6.89 5.09 36.32
C ALA A 122 -7.83 5.29 37.52
N ALA A 123 -7.39 6.06 38.51
CA ALA A 123 -8.21 6.47 39.65
C ALA A 123 -9.08 7.70 39.33
N GLN A 124 -8.73 8.51 38.33
CA GLN A 124 -9.42 9.73 37.93
C GLN A 124 -9.74 9.75 36.43
N PRO A 125 -10.82 10.37 35.99
CA PRO A 125 -11.17 10.53 34.58
C PRO A 125 -10.08 11.29 33.85
N PHE A 126 -9.82 10.89 32.57
CA PHE A 126 -8.85 11.51 31.66
C PHE A 126 -7.38 11.52 32.15
N ALA A 127 -7.07 10.83 33.26
CA ALA A 127 -5.69 10.67 33.73
C ALA A 127 -4.90 9.67 32.86
N VAL A 128 -3.58 9.63 33.05
CA VAL A 128 -2.74 8.62 32.40
C VAL A 128 -3.09 7.25 32.97
N GLY A 129 -3.55 6.33 32.08
CA GLY A 129 -3.98 4.99 32.50
C GLY A 129 -2.82 4.02 32.69
N ALA A 130 -2.93 3.15 33.70
CA ALA A 130 -2.09 1.98 33.86
C ALA A 130 -2.69 0.76 33.12
N ILE A 131 -1.83 -0.08 32.51
CA ILE A 131 -2.25 -1.30 31.83
C ILE A 131 -2.69 -2.34 32.87
N VAL A 132 -3.84 -2.97 32.63
CA VAL A 132 -4.35 -4.07 33.44
C VAL A 132 -4.85 -5.21 32.54
N HIS A 133 -4.71 -6.45 33.03
CA HIS A 133 -5.20 -7.67 32.37
C HIS A 133 -6.40 -8.29 33.09
N ALA A 134 -6.93 -7.58 34.08
CA ALA A 134 -8.13 -7.98 34.83
C ALA A 134 -9.37 -7.29 34.28
N ILE A 135 -10.54 -7.84 34.54
CA ILE A 135 -11.86 -7.26 34.27
C ILE A 135 -12.50 -6.82 35.59
N PRO A 136 -13.61 -6.04 35.59
CA PRO A 136 -14.38 -5.74 36.80
C PRO A 136 -14.72 -7.02 37.56
N GLY A 137 -14.55 -6.98 38.88
CA GLY A 137 -15.00 -8.07 39.75
C GLY A 137 -16.54 -8.12 39.78
N ARG A 138 -17.09 -9.21 40.35
CA ARG A 138 -18.53 -9.31 40.56
C ARG A 138 -19.01 -8.19 41.51
N GLY A 139 -20.05 -7.45 41.12
CA GLY A 139 -20.53 -6.29 41.87
C GLY A 139 -19.73 -4.99 41.62
N GLU A 140 -18.73 -5.04 40.76
CA GLU A 140 -17.95 -3.87 40.36
C GLU A 140 -18.24 -3.44 38.91
N CYS A 141 -18.05 -2.15 38.63
CA CYS A 141 -18.13 -1.59 37.29
C CYS A 141 -16.98 -0.60 37.05
N TRP A 142 -16.58 -0.46 35.77
CA TRP A 142 -15.60 0.51 35.36
C TRP A 142 -16.20 1.43 34.30
N PRO A 143 -16.70 2.64 34.71
CA PRO A 143 -17.16 3.66 33.77
C PRO A 143 -15.97 4.21 32.98
N ASP A 144 -16.17 4.57 31.69
CA ASP A 144 -15.17 5.33 30.94
C ASP A 144 -15.07 6.77 31.52
N SER A 145 -14.02 7.50 31.08
CA SER A 145 -13.76 8.85 31.57
C SER A 145 -14.94 9.82 31.32
N ARG A 146 -15.68 9.65 30.22
CA ARG A 146 -16.83 10.48 29.86
C ARG A 146 -18.00 10.23 30.78
N LEU A 147 -18.34 8.97 31.02
CA LEU A 147 -19.42 8.58 31.90
C LEU A 147 -19.10 8.97 33.35
N ALA A 148 -17.89 8.73 33.81
CA ALA A 148 -17.44 9.08 35.14
C ALA A 148 -17.53 10.61 35.38
N ALA A 149 -17.10 11.42 34.42
CA ALA A 149 -17.16 12.87 34.49
C ALA A 149 -18.63 13.39 34.46
N ALA A 150 -19.47 12.85 33.55
CA ALA A 150 -20.86 13.26 33.40
C ALA A 150 -21.69 12.95 34.65
N LEU A 151 -21.49 11.79 35.29
CA LEU A 151 -22.15 11.41 36.53
C LEU A 151 -21.44 11.97 37.77
N GLY A 152 -20.30 12.63 37.65
CA GLY A 152 -19.47 13.04 38.79
C GLY A 152 -18.98 11.85 39.64
N ALA A 153 -18.87 10.65 39.04
CA ALA A 153 -18.51 9.42 39.74
C ALA A 153 -17.00 9.33 39.96
N GLN A 154 -16.65 8.84 41.13
CA GLN A 154 -15.25 8.56 41.55
C GLN A 154 -15.08 7.08 41.92
N VAL A 155 -13.87 6.60 42.04
CA VAL A 155 -13.61 5.26 42.57
C VAL A 155 -14.24 5.10 43.94
N GLY A 156 -15.02 4.05 44.14
CA GLY A 156 -15.86 3.82 45.35
C GLY A 156 -17.29 4.28 45.23
N SER A 157 -17.66 5.14 44.27
CA SER A 157 -19.05 5.55 44.03
C SER A 157 -19.94 4.36 43.65
N GLN A 158 -21.24 4.46 43.97
CA GLN A 158 -22.24 3.48 43.53
C GLN A 158 -22.98 3.99 42.30
N LEU A 159 -23.15 3.13 41.30
CA LEU A 159 -23.92 3.38 40.09
C LEU A 159 -25.06 2.35 39.98
N SER A 160 -26.25 2.80 39.71
CA SER A 160 -27.39 1.92 39.48
C SER A 160 -27.55 1.64 38.00
N VAL A 161 -27.55 0.35 37.66
CA VAL A 161 -27.58 -0.19 36.29
C VAL A 161 -28.73 -1.18 36.21
N GLY A 162 -29.86 -0.77 35.62
CA GLY A 162 -31.09 -1.55 35.71
C GLY A 162 -31.49 -1.79 37.15
N ALA A 163 -31.77 -3.02 37.54
CA ALA A 163 -32.21 -3.39 38.90
C ALA A 163 -31.04 -3.56 39.90
N ARG A 164 -29.79 -3.37 39.49
CA ARG A 164 -28.62 -3.62 40.33
C ARG A 164 -27.76 -2.38 40.56
N THR A 165 -27.24 -2.24 41.78
CA THR A 165 -26.24 -1.22 42.11
C THR A 165 -24.85 -1.84 42.10
N LEU A 166 -23.94 -1.21 41.37
CA LEU A 166 -22.55 -1.64 41.19
C LEU A 166 -21.60 -0.58 41.74
N ARG A 167 -20.48 -1.01 42.32
CA ARG A 167 -19.44 -0.11 42.84
C ARG A 167 -18.43 0.21 41.78
N VAL A 168 -18.06 1.47 41.62
CA VAL A 168 -16.97 1.88 40.74
C VAL A 168 -15.61 1.40 41.31
N GLY A 169 -15.04 0.40 40.70
CA GLY A 169 -13.72 -0.13 41.11
C GLY A 169 -12.57 0.70 40.54
N ARG A 170 -12.63 1.06 39.26
CA ARG A 170 -11.63 1.83 38.55
C ARG A 170 -12.32 2.65 37.44
N ILE A 171 -11.62 3.61 36.87
CA ILE A 171 -12.10 4.38 35.73
C ILE A 171 -11.39 3.86 34.46
N LEU A 172 -12.17 3.50 33.45
CA LEU A 172 -11.65 3.00 32.17
C LEU A 172 -11.16 4.17 31.32
N ILE A 173 -9.88 4.19 30.99
CA ILE A 173 -9.26 5.22 30.14
C ILE A 173 -9.26 4.79 28.67
N ALA A 174 -8.90 3.54 28.42
CA ALA A 174 -8.90 2.97 27.07
C ALA A 174 -9.16 1.47 27.09
N ARG A 175 -9.77 0.96 26.05
CA ARG A 175 -10.00 -0.47 25.80
C ARG A 175 -9.60 -0.80 24.37
N PRO A 176 -9.23 -2.04 24.04
CA PRO A 176 -8.76 -2.42 22.71
C PRO A 176 -9.84 -2.21 21.63
N ASP A 177 -11.06 -2.66 21.89
CA ASP A 177 -12.20 -2.60 20.97
C ASP A 177 -12.95 -1.26 20.97
N GLN A 178 -12.28 -0.21 21.40
CA GLN A 178 -12.74 1.15 21.23
C GLN A 178 -12.51 1.51 19.75
N GLY A 179 -13.50 1.19 18.92
CA GLY A 179 -13.41 1.29 17.47
C GLY A 179 -13.02 2.67 16.99
N SER A 180 -12.37 2.72 15.82
CA SER A 180 -12.15 3.94 15.03
C SER A 180 -13.44 4.57 14.52
N THR A 181 -14.58 4.00 14.86
CA THR A 181 -15.89 4.42 14.41
C THR A 181 -16.39 5.51 15.38
N PHE A 182 -16.56 6.71 14.88
CA PHE A 182 -17.27 7.83 15.50
C PHE A 182 -18.71 7.46 15.99
N VAL A 183 -19.07 6.19 16.03
CA VAL A 183 -20.42 5.66 16.23
C VAL A 183 -20.72 5.36 17.69
N GLU A 184 -19.72 5.24 18.57
CA GLU A 184 -20.01 5.11 20.01
C GLU A 184 -20.28 6.48 20.65
N PHE A 185 -21.44 7.04 20.33
CA PHE A 185 -21.89 8.32 20.92
C PHE A 185 -22.13 8.20 22.43
N ALA A 186 -22.57 7.04 22.91
CA ALA A 186 -22.78 6.79 24.32
C ALA A 186 -21.46 6.37 25.02
N PRO A 187 -21.13 6.94 26.18
CA PRO A 187 -19.96 6.52 26.95
C PRO A 187 -20.11 5.08 27.43
N ALA A 188 -18.98 4.39 27.65
CA ALA A 188 -18.98 2.98 27.99
C ALA A 188 -19.00 2.72 29.51
N LEU A 189 -19.70 1.66 29.90
CA LEU A 189 -19.66 1.08 31.25
C LEU A 189 -19.27 -0.40 31.13
N LEU A 190 -18.09 -0.78 31.60
CA LEU A 190 -17.65 -2.16 31.64
C LEU A 190 -18.11 -2.86 32.93
N ILE A 191 -18.80 -3.99 32.80
CA ILE A 191 -19.29 -4.81 33.92
C ILE A 191 -18.88 -6.28 33.72
N ASN A 192 -18.98 -7.06 34.82
CA ASN A 192 -18.80 -8.51 34.75
C ASN A 192 -20.03 -9.17 34.10
N ALA A 193 -19.84 -10.10 33.18
CA ALA A 193 -20.92 -10.84 32.53
C ALA A 193 -21.80 -11.59 33.54
N ALA A 194 -21.23 -12.02 34.68
CA ALA A 194 -22.01 -12.67 35.77
C ALA A 194 -22.99 -11.75 36.46
N ASP A 195 -22.84 -10.43 36.37
CA ASP A 195 -23.77 -9.46 36.95
C ASP A 195 -24.91 -9.09 35.99
N LEU A 196 -24.78 -9.41 34.69
CA LEU A 196 -25.71 -8.95 33.65
C LEU A 196 -27.16 -9.45 33.89
N ALA A 197 -27.33 -10.69 34.30
CA ALA A 197 -28.63 -11.26 34.59
C ALA A 197 -29.34 -10.51 35.73
N ASP A 198 -28.59 -10.13 36.78
CA ASP A 198 -29.10 -9.43 37.97
C ASP A 198 -29.51 -7.97 37.65
N THR A 199 -28.98 -7.40 36.58
CA THR A 199 -29.38 -6.04 36.13
C THR A 199 -30.78 -6.00 35.51
N GLN A 200 -31.35 -7.13 35.10
CA GLN A 200 -32.64 -7.24 34.39
C GLN A 200 -32.73 -6.39 33.11
N LEU A 201 -31.60 -6.06 32.51
CA LEU A 201 -31.53 -5.27 31.26
C LEU A 201 -31.87 -6.09 30.02
N LEU A 202 -31.73 -7.41 30.08
CA LEU A 202 -32.05 -8.30 28.97
C LEU A 202 -33.56 -8.58 28.92
N GLN A 203 -34.26 -7.79 28.11
CA GLN A 203 -35.68 -7.95 27.85
C GLN A 203 -35.93 -8.28 26.37
N PRO A 204 -37.07 -8.91 26.01
CA PRO A 204 -37.35 -9.33 24.63
C PRO A 204 -37.29 -8.19 23.59
N ALA A 205 -37.49 -6.93 24.01
CA ALA A 205 -37.43 -5.73 23.16
C ALA A 205 -36.08 -4.99 23.23
N SER A 206 -35.11 -5.46 24.04
CA SER A 206 -33.83 -4.80 24.22
C SER A 206 -32.97 -4.98 22.97
N ARG A 207 -32.37 -3.89 22.47
CA ARG A 207 -31.30 -3.95 21.43
C ARG A 207 -30.03 -4.42 22.10
N VAL A 208 -29.71 -5.68 21.90
CA VAL A 208 -28.51 -6.35 22.43
C VAL A 208 -27.64 -6.83 21.28
N GLU A 209 -26.37 -6.65 21.41
CA GLU A 209 -25.37 -7.20 20.51
C GLU A 209 -24.52 -8.22 21.28
N TYR A 210 -24.49 -9.43 20.79
CA TYR A 210 -23.70 -10.53 21.34
C TYR A 210 -22.49 -10.76 20.46
N ALA A 211 -21.31 -10.87 21.05
CA ALA A 211 -20.09 -11.19 20.36
C ALA A 211 -19.33 -12.31 21.08
N LEU A 212 -18.95 -13.34 20.33
CA LEU A 212 -17.99 -14.35 20.73
C LEU A 212 -16.62 -13.99 20.14
N LEU A 213 -15.68 -13.66 20.99
CA LEU A 213 -14.32 -13.33 20.66
C LEU A 213 -13.49 -14.61 20.55
N LEU A 214 -12.63 -14.71 19.52
CA LEU A 214 -11.85 -15.88 19.21
C LEU A 214 -10.39 -15.49 19.06
N ALA A 215 -9.47 -16.24 19.70
CA ALA A 215 -8.04 -16.03 19.52
C ALA A 215 -7.26 -17.36 19.54
N GLY A 216 -6.35 -17.54 18.57
CA GLY A 216 -5.51 -18.72 18.46
C GLY A 216 -4.81 -18.85 17.12
N GLU A 217 -4.45 -20.06 16.75
CA GLU A 217 -3.75 -20.34 15.50
C GLU A 217 -4.62 -20.07 14.27
N ARG A 218 -4.00 -19.51 13.21
CA ARG A 218 -4.70 -19.13 11.97
C ARG A 218 -5.38 -20.34 11.30
N GLU A 219 -4.76 -21.50 11.39
CA GLU A 219 -5.33 -22.72 10.78
C GLU A 219 -6.61 -23.16 11.49
N ALA A 220 -6.63 -23.10 12.82
CA ALA A 220 -7.82 -23.39 13.62
C ALA A 220 -8.96 -22.38 13.34
N LEU A 221 -8.62 -21.08 13.26
CA LEU A 221 -9.58 -20.04 12.90
C LEU A 221 -10.15 -20.24 11.49
N SER A 222 -9.33 -20.63 10.52
CA SER A 222 -9.80 -20.88 9.14
C SER A 222 -10.72 -22.09 9.05
N LYS A 223 -10.44 -23.15 9.78
CA LYS A 223 -11.32 -24.34 9.89
C LYS A 223 -12.66 -23.98 10.51
N LEU A 224 -12.63 -23.29 11.64
CA LEU A 224 -13.85 -22.82 12.32
C LEU A 224 -14.69 -21.92 11.42
N ARG A 225 -14.04 -21.01 10.68
CA ARG A 225 -14.72 -20.11 9.72
C ARG A 225 -15.44 -20.90 8.63
N GLN A 226 -14.80 -21.92 8.05
CA GLN A 226 -15.43 -22.76 7.02
C GLN A 226 -16.68 -23.45 7.56
N THR A 227 -16.60 -24.03 8.77
CA THR A 227 -17.75 -24.65 9.44
C THR A 227 -18.83 -23.63 9.74
N PHE A 228 -18.43 -22.42 10.22
CA PHE A 228 -19.34 -21.34 10.52
C PHE A 228 -20.12 -20.86 9.30
N GLU A 229 -19.43 -20.52 8.19
CA GLU A 229 -20.08 -20.03 6.96
C GLU A 229 -21.07 -21.06 6.35
N ALA A 230 -20.80 -22.36 6.53
CA ALA A 230 -21.69 -23.43 6.07
C ALA A 230 -22.96 -23.58 6.93
N GLN A 231 -22.92 -23.21 8.22
CA GLN A 231 -23.97 -23.52 9.20
C GLN A 231 -24.49 -22.32 9.99
N ARG A 232 -24.03 -21.09 9.71
CA ARG A 232 -24.43 -19.88 10.42
C ARG A 232 -25.92 -19.57 10.27
N ARG A 233 -26.50 -18.97 11.32
CA ARG A 233 -27.83 -18.39 11.23
C ARG A 233 -27.79 -17.06 10.47
N PRO A 234 -28.91 -16.59 9.90
CA PRO A 234 -28.94 -15.30 9.17
C PRO A 234 -28.53 -14.09 10.02
N ALA A 235 -28.79 -14.12 11.33
CA ALA A 235 -28.41 -13.05 12.27
C ALA A 235 -26.94 -13.08 12.69
N GLU A 236 -26.24 -14.18 12.45
CA GLU A 236 -24.84 -14.39 12.84
C GLU A 236 -23.89 -13.91 11.74
N ARG A 237 -22.87 -13.15 12.11
CA ARG A 237 -21.87 -12.61 11.23
C ARG A 237 -20.46 -12.91 11.74
N TRP A 238 -19.59 -13.34 10.83
CA TRP A 238 -18.18 -13.43 11.11
C TRP A 238 -17.50 -12.09 10.78
N ALA A 239 -16.81 -11.52 11.76
CA ALA A 239 -16.04 -10.29 11.60
C ALA A 239 -14.55 -10.59 11.80
N GLU A 240 -13.76 -10.17 10.86
CA GLU A 240 -12.29 -10.26 10.89
C GLU A 240 -11.65 -8.88 10.95
N ILE A 241 -10.32 -8.91 11.07
CA ILE A 241 -9.45 -7.75 11.16
C ILE A 241 -9.68 -6.74 10.02
N GLY A 242 -9.93 -7.22 8.78
CA GLY A 242 -10.19 -6.37 7.62
C GLY A 242 -11.48 -5.54 7.74
N ASP A 243 -12.44 -6.03 8.50
CA ASP A 243 -13.74 -5.35 8.71
C ASP A 243 -13.67 -4.28 9.81
N ALA A 244 -12.72 -4.43 10.75
CA ALA A 244 -12.59 -3.55 11.90
C ALA A 244 -11.92 -2.20 11.62
N SER A 245 -10.99 -2.15 10.66
CA SER A 245 -10.26 -0.92 10.30
C SER A 245 -9.87 -0.90 8.83
N PRO A 246 -10.83 -0.75 7.91
CA PRO A 246 -10.58 -0.75 6.47
C PRO A 246 -9.52 0.29 6.05
N GLN A 247 -9.53 1.47 6.67
CA GLN A 247 -8.61 2.57 6.32
C GLN A 247 -7.14 2.23 6.60
N ILE A 248 -6.85 1.59 7.75
CA ILE A 248 -5.48 1.18 8.11
C ILE A 248 -5.04 0.03 7.22
N GLY A 249 -5.91 -0.95 6.99
CA GLY A 249 -5.66 -2.08 6.08
C GLY A 249 -5.36 -1.61 4.65
N ASP A 250 -6.16 -0.69 4.12
CA ASP A 250 -5.99 -0.12 2.78
C ASP A 250 -4.71 0.71 2.66
N ALA A 251 -4.37 1.52 3.66
CA ALA A 251 -3.13 2.29 3.67
C ALA A 251 -1.90 1.38 3.71
N ALA A 252 -1.88 0.38 4.59
CA ALA A 252 -0.81 -0.62 4.66
C ALA A 252 -0.70 -1.46 3.38
N GLY A 253 -1.83 -1.84 2.79
CA GLY A 253 -1.91 -2.56 1.52
C GLY A 253 -1.39 -1.73 0.35
N ARG A 254 -1.70 -0.43 0.28
CA ARG A 254 -1.15 0.48 -0.74
C ARG A 254 0.36 0.64 -0.58
N ALA A 255 0.85 0.84 0.65
CA ALA A 255 2.28 0.93 0.94
C ALA A 255 3.01 -0.38 0.56
N GLY A 256 2.47 -1.53 0.93
CA GLY A 256 3.01 -2.84 0.60
C GLY A 256 3.09 -3.08 -0.92
N ARG A 257 2.03 -2.78 -1.65
CA ARG A 257 2.01 -2.87 -3.14
C ARG A 257 3.04 -1.95 -3.78
N PHE A 258 3.15 -0.71 -3.29
CA PHE A 258 4.17 0.22 -3.77
C PHE A 258 5.60 -0.31 -3.53
N LEU A 259 5.89 -0.82 -2.34
CA LEU A 259 7.20 -1.38 -1.99
C LEU A 259 7.52 -2.62 -2.85
N SER A 260 6.55 -3.50 -3.08
CA SER A 260 6.70 -4.67 -3.95
C SER A 260 6.98 -4.27 -5.41
N LEU A 261 6.23 -3.30 -5.95
CA LEU A 261 6.48 -2.77 -7.29
C LEU A 261 7.86 -2.13 -7.41
N ALA A 262 8.28 -1.35 -6.42
CA ALA A 262 9.59 -0.72 -6.42
C ALA A 262 10.74 -1.73 -6.31
N SER A 263 10.58 -2.80 -5.51
CA SER A 263 11.56 -3.90 -5.46
C SER A 263 11.64 -4.66 -6.79
N LEU A 264 10.49 -4.88 -7.43
CA LEU A 264 10.40 -5.52 -8.75
C LEU A 264 11.16 -4.70 -9.81
N VAL A 265 11.04 -3.37 -9.76
CA VAL A 265 11.83 -2.46 -10.62
C VAL A 265 13.34 -2.69 -10.42
N ALA A 266 13.81 -2.77 -9.18
CA ALA A 266 15.21 -3.04 -8.88
C ALA A 266 15.67 -4.41 -9.43
N VAL A 267 14.83 -5.45 -9.27
CA VAL A 267 15.09 -6.79 -9.81
C VAL A 267 15.16 -6.77 -11.33
N LEU A 268 14.27 -6.08 -12.03
CA LEU A 268 14.28 -5.94 -13.48
C LEU A 268 15.53 -5.22 -13.99
N LEU A 269 15.97 -4.16 -13.30
CA LEU A 269 17.24 -3.50 -13.61
C LEU A 269 18.42 -4.47 -13.47
N CYS A 270 18.47 -5.23 -12.40
CA CYS A 270 19.49 -6.25 -12.22
C CYS A 270 19.41 -7.35 -13.28
N ALA A 271 18.23 -7.72 -13.77
CA ALA A 271 18.05 -8.66 -14.87
C ALA A 271 18.72 -8.19 -16.15
N VAL A 272 18.59 -6.89 -16.48
CA VAL A 272 19.30 -6.27 -17.62
C VAL A 272 20.82 -6.35 -17.42
N ALA A 273 21.31 -6.04 -16.20
CA ALA A 273 22.74 -6.14 -15.88
C ALA A 273 23.27 -7.58 -15.99
N VAL A 274 22.48 -8.56 -15.53
CA VAL A 274 22.79 -10.00 -15.67
C VAL A 274 22.87 -10.40 -17.15
N ALA A 275 21.88 -9.99 -17.97
CA ALA A 275 21.87 -10.29 -19.41
C ALA A 275 23.10 -9.70 -20.12
N MET A 276 23.47 -8.46 -19.82
CA MET A 276 24.64 -7.80 -20.39
C MET A 276 25.93 -8.45 -19.93
N SER A 277 26.08 -8.75 -18.65
CA SER A 277 27.25 -9.41 -18.08
C SER A 277 27.44 -10.82 -18.65
N ALA A 278 26.34 -11.57 -18.82
CA ALA A 278 26.36 -12.90 -19.41
C ALA A 278 26.84 -12.87 -20.89
N ARG A 279 26.37 -11.89 -21.67
CA ARG A 279 26.86 -11.70 -23.06
C ARG A 279 28.34 -11.38 -23.09
N GLY A 280 28.83 -10.51 -22.23
CA GLY A 280 30.24 -10.18 -22.10
C GLY A 280 31.10 -11.40 -21.69
N TYR A 281 30.56 -12.21 -20.76
CA TYR A 281 31.21 -13.47 -20.37
C TYR A 281 31.30 -14.44 -21.53
N VAL A 282 30.23 -14.67 -22.29
CA VAL A 282 30.24 -15.54 -23.48
C VAL A 282 31.31 -15.11 -24.47
N ALA A 283 31.39 -13.82 -24.82
CA ALA A 283 32.32 -13.29 -25.78
C ALA A 283 33.78 -13.61 -25.41
N ARG A 284 34.14 -13.57 -24.12
CA ARG A 284 35.49 -13.85 -23.61
C ARG A 284 35.83 -15.35 -23.53
N HIS A 285 34.80 -16.20 -23.35
CA HIS A 285 35.03 -17.63 -23.15
C HIS A 285 34.88 -18.49 -24.42
N LEU A 286 34.58 -17.88 -25.57
CA LEU A 286 34.45 -18.60 -26.84
C LEU A 286 35.70 -19.43 -27.18
N ASP A 287 36.90 -18.87 -27.01
CA ASP A 287 38.17 -19.51 -27.37
C ASP A 287 38.56 -20.62 -26.38
N VAL A 288 38.29 -20.41 -25.08
CA VAL A 288 38.49 -21.42 -24.02
C VAL A 288 37.60 -22.65 -24.25
N VAL A 289 36.32 -22.42 -24.59
CA VAL A 289 35.39 -23.53 -24.89
C VAL A 289 35.76 -24.23 -26.21
N ALA A 290 36.22 -23.51 -27.23
CA ALA A 290 36.74 -24.10 -28.47
C ALA A 290 37.93 -25.02 -28.18
N LEU A 291 38.89 -24.56 -27.35
CA LEU A 291 40.03 -25.36 -26.92
C LEU A 291 39.62 -26.61 -26.13
N MET A 292 38.67 -26.49 -25.20
CA MET A 292 38.15 -27.65 -24.47
C MET A 292 37.55 -28.71 -25.42
N LYS A 293 36.87 -28.28 -26.48
CA LYS A 293 36.26 -29.17 -27.46
C LYS A 293 37.33 -29.83 -28.37
N THR A 294 38.39 -29.13 -28.73
CA THR A 294 39.51 -29.75 -29.47
C THR A 294 40.25 -30.79 -28.63
N LEU A 295 40.27 -30.63 -27.29
CA LEU A 295 40.77 -31.60 -26.32
C LEU A 295 39.79 -32.76 -26.00
N GLY A 296 38.67 -32.85 -26.75
CA GLY A 296 37.71 -33.94 -26.66
C GLY A 296 36.57 -33.76 -25.62
N ALA A 297 36.38 -32.58 -25.07
CA ALA A 297 35.28 -32.35 -24.13
C ALA A 297 33.91 -32.45 -24.84
N PRO A 298 33.02 -33.38 -24.44
CA PRO A 298 31.70 -33.51 -25.04
C PRO A 298 30.80 -32.35 -24.65
N ARG A 299 29.84 -32.03 -25.53
CA ARG A 299 28.86 -30.95 -25.30
C ARG A 299 28.14 -31.02 -23.93
N ARG A 300 27.79 -32.26 -23.46
CA ARG A 300 27.15 -32.50 -22.17
C ARG A 300 28.05 -32.11 -20.99
N PHE A 301 29.38 -32.27 -21.13
CA PHE A 301 30.34 -31.85 -20.09
C PHE A 301 30.38 -30.32 -19.95
N VAL A 302 30.51 -29.60 -21.09
CA VAL A 302 30.49 -28.12 -21.09
C VAL A 302 29.21 -27.59 -20.54
N LEU A 303 28.06 -28.17 -20.96
CA LEU A 303 26.75 -27.80 -20.41
C LEU A 303 26.64 -28.03 -18.89
N GLY A 304 27.13 -29.20 -18.43
CA GLY A 304 27.12 -29.53 -17.00
C GLY A 304 27.97 -28.56 -16.18
N VAL A 305 29.16 -28.17 -16.66
CA VAL A 305 29.98 -27.16 -15.98
C VAL A 305 29.29 -25.82 -15.88
N ILE A 306 28.68 -25.34 -16.98
CA ILE A 306 27.93 -24.08 -17.00
C ILE A 306 26.75 -24.12 -16.01
N LEU A 307 25.94 -25.18 -16.02
CA LEU A 307 24.79 -25.32 -15.14
C LEU A 307 25.18 -25.33 -13.65
N VAL A 308 26.25 -26.09 -13.32
CA VAL A 308 26.76 -26.12 -11.94
C VAL A 308 27.28 -24.75 -11.52
N GLN A 309 28.02 -24.04 -12.38
CA GLN A 309 28.47 -22.68 -12.10
C GLN A 309 27.31 -21.72 -11.84
N LEU A 310 26.25 -21.78 -12.65
CA LEU A 310 25.06 -20.93 -12.47
C LEU A 310 24.35 -21.23 -11.14
N VAL A 311 24.19 -22.52 -10.80
CA VAL A 311 23.57 -22.90 -9.51
C VAL A 311 24.40 -22.43 -8.32
N LEU A 312 25.75 -22.64 -8.37
CA LEU A 312 26.63 -22.16 -7.31
C LEU A 312 26.58 -20.63 -7.19
N LEU A 313 26.55 -19.92 -8.30
CA LEU A 313 26.44 -18.46 -8.34
C LEU A 313 25.11 -17.99 -7.75
N ALA A 314 24.00 -18.65 -8.08
CA ALA A 314 22.69 -18.37 -7.51
C ALA A 314 22.68 -18.56 -5.99
N LEU A 315 23.25 -19.67 -5.49
CA LEU A 315 23.33 -19.96 -4.08
C LEU A 315 24.15 -18.90 -3.32
N ILE A 316 25.34 -18.58 -3.84
CA ILE A 316 26.21 -17.56 -3.24
C ILE A 316 25.50 -16.20 -3.23
N ALA A 317 24.90 -15.81 -4.36
CA ALA A 317 24.17 -14.54 -4.46
C ALA A 317 22.95 -14.51 -3.54
N SER A 318 22.22 -15.61 -3.41
CA SER A 318 21.07 -15.71 -2.51
C SER A 318 21.45 -15.58 -1.05
N VAL A 319 22.52 -16.26 -0.62
CA VAL A 319 23.01 -16.16 0.77
C VAL A 319 23.51 -14.75 1.06
N LEU A 320 24.38 -14.20 0.22
CA LEU A 320 24.93 -12.85 0.43
C LEU A 320 23.87 -11.76 0.26
N GLY A 321 22.94 -11.92 -0.68
CA GLY A 321 21.84 -11.00 -0.91
C GLY A 321 20.82 -11.03 0.23
N ALA A 322 20.44 -12.22 0.71
CA ALA A 322 19.56 -12.35 1.85
C ALA A 322 20.18 -11.78 3.13
N LEU A 323 21.48 -11.99 3.34
CA LEU A 323 22.24 -11.40 4.46
C LEU A 323 22.26 -9.85 4.34
N ALA A 324 22.55 -9.32 3.15
CA ALA A 324 22.54 -7.89 2.93
C ALA A 324 21.12 -7.29 3.11
N GLY A 325 20.08 -7.98 2.65
CA GLY A 325 18.68 -7.61 2.87
C GLY A 325 18.32 -7.61 4.37
N TRP A 326 18.75 -8.63 5.10
CA TRP A 326 18.55 -8.73 6.55
C TRP A 326 19.29 -7.61 7.31
N ILE A 327 20.54 -7.31 6.97
CA ILE A 327 21.32 -6.21 7.55
C ILE A 327 20.62 -4.86 7.29
N THR A 328 20.18 -4.64 6.04
CA THR A 328 19.47 -3.39 5.67
C THR A 328 18.18 -3.25 6.47
N GLN A 329 17.42 -4.31 6.61
CA GLN A 329 16.21 -4.33 7.41
C GLN A 329 16.51 -4.12 8.90
N ALA A 330 17.55 -4.75 9.44
CA ALA A 330 17.95 -4.58 10.84
C ALA A 330 18.41 -3.15 11.13
N TRP A 331 19.20 -2.55 10.23
CA TRP A 331 19.59 -1.15 10.29
C TRP A 331 18.40 -0.20 10.23
N LEU A 332 17.44 -0.48 9.33
CA LEU A 332 16.23 0.30 9.19
C LEU A 332 15.38 0.25 10.47
N LEU A 333 15.25 -0.93 11.06
CA LEU A 333 14.53 -1.10 12.32
C LEU A 333 15.23 -0.39 13.49
N HIS A 334 16.56 -0.43 13.54
CA HIS A 334 17.32 0.29 14.55
C HIS A 334 17.16 1.81 14.41
N ALA A 335 17.19 2.32 13.18
CA ALA A 335 16.88 3.73 12.88
C ALA A 335 15.45 4.13 13.28
N LEU A 336 14.52 3.16 13.28
CA LEU A 336 13.12 3.34 13.67
C LEU A 336 12.84 3.04 15.15
N ALA A 337 13.80 2.47 15.90
CA ALA A 337 13.59 2.00 17.27
C ALA A 337 13.17 3.11 18.24
N GLY A 338 13.60 4.35 17.99
CA GLY A 338 13.16 5.52 18.77
C GLY A 338 11.67 5.88 18.60
N PHE A 339 11.01 5.38 17.55
CA PHE A 339 9.62 5.64 17.21
C PHE A 339 8.71 4.40 17.32
N LEU A 340 9.29 3.22 17.57
CA LEU A 340 8.58 1.96 17.68
C LEU A 340 8.37 1.63 19.17
N ARG A 341 7.13 1.78 19.65
CA ARG A 341 6.73 1.30 21.00
C ARG A 341 6.40 -0.19 21.06
N THR A 342 6.43 -0.91 19.94
CA THR A 342 6.07 -2.33 19.87
C THR A 342 7.20 -3.13 19.25
N ASP A 343 7.60 -4.21 19.91
CA ASP A 343 8.49 -5.22 19.35
C ASP A 343 7.86 -5.82 18.09
N LEU A 344 8.47 -5.53 16.94
CA LEU A 344 8.03 -6.10 15.67
C LEU A 344 8.29 -7.62 15.69
N PRO A 345 7.34 -8.44 15.21
CA PRO A 345 7.52 -9.89 15.14
C PRO A 345 8.79 -10.27 14.38
N ALA A 346 9.39 -11.42 14.71
CA ALA A 346 10.57 -11.92 14.01
C ALA A 346 10.28 -12.09 12.51
N ALA A 347 11.26 -11.83 11.64
CA ALA A 347 11.10 -11.98 10.18
C ALA A 347 10.87 -13.44 9.80
N GLY A 348 9.98 -13.70 8.84
CA GLY A 348 9.74 -15.05 8.30
C GLY A 348 10.82 -15.48 7.31
N TRP A 349 10.84 -16.77 6.98
CA TRP A 349 11.76 -17.35 5.99
C TRP A 349 11.30 -17.19 4.54
N THR A 350 10.04 -16.80 4.31
CA THR A 350 9.46 -16.65 2.97
C THR A 350 10.27 -15.74 2.05
N PRO A 351 10.78 -14.55 2.48
CA PRO A 351 11.57 -13.70 1.61
C PRO A 351 12.90 -14.33 1.17
N VAL A 352 13.50 -15.19 2.00
CA VAL A 352 14.75 -15.89 1.66
C VAL A 352 14.53 -16.87 0.51
N TRP A 353 13.45 -17.67 0.58
CA TRP A 353 13.10 -18.60 -0.49
C TRP A 353 12.72 -17.87 -1.78
N MET A 354 11.98 -16.78 -1.68
CA MET A 354 11.68 -15.93 -2.83
C MET A 354 12.97 -15.37 -3.47
N GLY A 355 13.93 -14.94 -2.66
CA GLY A 355 15.23 -14.48 -3.14
C GLY A 355 15.99 -15.55 -3.92
N LEU A 356 16.00 -16.80 -3.47
CA LEU A 356 16.61 -17.93 -4.18
C LEU A 356 15.89 -18.21 -5.52
N VAL A 357 14.56 -18.23 -5.50
CA VAL A 357 13.76 -18.44 -6.73
C VAL A 357 14.03 -17.33 -7.74
N VAL A 358 14.12 -16.08 -7.31
CA VAL A 358 14.42 -14.95 -8.18
C VAL A 358 15.83 -15.05 -8.76
N ALA A 359 16.86 -15.39 -7.95
CA ALA A 359 18.22 -15.57 -8.45
C ALA A 359 18.29 -16.67 -9.50
N LEU A 360 17.65 -17.82 -9.26
CA LEU A 360 17.58 -18.92 -10.22
C LEU A 360 16.81 -18.53 -11.50
N SER A 361 15.68 -17.86 -11.35
CA SER A 361 14.86 -17.38 -12.48
C SER A 361 15.63 -16.38 -13.35
N MET A 362 16.35 -15.43 -12.72
CA MET A 362 17.18 -14.46 -13.43
C MET A 362 18.31 -15.13 -14.20
N LEU A 363 19.02 -16.07 -13.59
CA LEU A 363 20.07 -16.80 -14.27
C LEU A 363 19.53 -17.71 -15.38
N ALA A 364 18.43 -18.41 -15.14
CA ALA A 364 17.78 -19.26 -16.14
C ALA A 364 17.22 -18.44 -17.32
N GLY A 365 16.59 -17.28 -17.04
CA GLY A 365 15.98 -16.45 -18.06
C GLY A 365 16.98 -15.62 -18.87
N PHE A 366 17.95 -15.02 -18.21
CA PHE A 366 18.81 -14.00 -18.83
C PHE A 366 20.24 -14.45 -19.08
N ALA A 367 20.84 -15.27 -18.20
CA ALA A 367 22.20 -15.74 -18.37
C ALA A 367 22.28 -17.04 -19.18
N LEU A 368 21.46 -18.03 -18.87
CA LEU A 368 21.50 -19.35 -19.49
C LEU A 368 21.34 -19.31 -21.03
N PRO A 369 20.38 -18.55 -21.63
CA PRO A 369 20.27 -18.50 -23.10
C PRO A 369 21.53 -18.01 -23.79
N SER A 370 22.22 -17.02 -23.20
CA SER A 370 23.49 -16.51 -23.70
C SER A 370 24.62 -17.55 -23.56
N LEU A 371 24.71 -18.20 -22.40
CA LEU A 371 25.72 -19.20 -22.07
C LEU A 371 25.55 -20.50 -22.88
N LEU A 372 24.33 -20.88 -23.25
CA LEU A 372 24.08 -22.02 -24.12
C LEU A 372 24.73 -21.86 -25.51
N GLN A 373 24.97 -20.63 -25.97
CA GLN A 373 25.71 -20.38 -27.22
C GLN A 373 27.14 -20.93 -27.16
N LEU A 374 27.79 -20.96 -25.97
CA LEU A 374 29.10 -21.57 -25.78
C LEU A 374 29.09 -23.05 -26.13
N THR A 375 27.99 -23.76 -25.90
CA THR A 375 27.88 -25.19 -26.26
C THR A 375 27.80 -25.42 -27.77
N ARG A 376 27.53 -24.37 -28.57
CA ARG A 376 27.42 -24.44 -30.05
C ARG A 376 28.69 -23.94 -30.77
N VAL A 377 29.70 -23.48 -30.03
CA VAL A 377 30.99 -23.02 -30.62
C VAL A 377 31.66 -24.17 -31.35
N PRO A 378 32.05 -23.99 -32.65
CA PRO A 378 32.76 -25.02 -33.40
C PRO A 378 34.22 -25.11 -32.93
N ALA A 379 34.80 -26.32 -32.89
CA ALA A 379 36.21 -26.54 -32.56
C ALA A 379 37.15 -25.84 -33.57
N LEU A 380 36.70 -25.65 -34.82
CA LEU A 380 37.44 -24.97 -35.90
C LEU A 380 37.81 -23.52 -35.53
N ARG A 381 37.15 -22.91 -34.54
CA ARG A 381 37.45 -21.54 -34.06
C ARG A 381 38.88 -21.38 -33.55
N VAL A 382 39.53 -22.47 -33.09
CA VAL A 382 40.93 -22.44 -32.66
C VAL A 382 41.86 -22.11 -33.85
N LEU A 383 41.50 -22.56 -35.06
CA LEU A 383 42.25 -22.29 -36.28
C LEU A 383 41.75 -21.03 -37.00
N ARG A 384 40.48 -20.71 -36.86
CA ARG A 384 39.83 -19.60 -37.57
C ARG A 384 39.01 -18.77 -36.57
N ARG A 385 39.61 -17.70 -36.06
CA ARG A 385 38.98 -16.85 -35.01
C ARG A 385 37.67 -16.21 -35.46
N ASP A 386 37.40 -16.08 -36.76
CA ASP A 386 36.17 -15.52 -37.33
C ASP A 386 34.98 -16.50 -37.26
N ALA A 387 35.20 -17.79 -36.99
CA ALA A 387 34.14 -18.78 -36.86
C ALA A 387 33.38 -18.59 -35.53
N GLY A 388 32.33 -17.78 -35.53
CA GLY A 388 31.45 -17.58 -34.40
C GLY A 388 30.36 -18.67 -34.27
N PRO A 389 29.72 -18.82 -33.12
CA PRO A 389 28.55 -19.66 -33.01
C PRO A 389 27.40 -19.06 -33.88
N PRO A 390 26.53 -19.91 -34.44
CA PRO A 390 25.39 -19.45 -35.20
C PRO A 390 24.51 -18.52 -34.30
N PRO A 391 23.97 -17.42 -34.85
CA PRO A 391 23.14 -16.52 -34.08
C PRO A 391 21.96 -17.28 -33.49
N ALA A 392 21.72 -17.09 -32.20
CA ALA A 392 20.51 -17.64 -31.57
C ALA A 392 19.28 -17.03 -32.21
N THR A 393 18.29 -17.85 -32.53
CA THR A 393 16.98 -17.33 -32.96
C THR A 393 16.41 -16.44 -31.86
N LEU A 394 15.78 -15.35 -32.26
CA LEU A 394 15.26 -14.34 -31.35
C LEU A 394 14.35 -14.98 -30.26
N TRP A 395 13.56 -15.96 -30.64
CA TRP A 395 12.67 -16.70 -29.76
C TRP A 395 13.41 -17.49 -28.66
N VAL A 396 14.53 -18.13 -28.97
CA VAL A 396 15.32 -18.88 -27.98
C VAL A 396 15.93 -17.95 -26.91
N ALA A 397 16.18 -16.70 -27.26
CA ALA A 397 16.70 -15.71 -26.31
C ALA A 397 15.57 -15.03 -25.50
N LEU A 398 14.43 -14.74 -26.12
CA LEU A 398 13.34 -13.97 -25.49
C LEU A 398 12.41 -14.83 -24.64
N THR A 399 12.08 -16.06 -25.05
CA THR A 399 11.10 -16.90 -24.31
C THR A 399 11.51 -17.18 -22.86
N PRO A 400 12.77 -17.62 -22.56
CA PRO A 400 13.18 -17.82 -21.17
C PRO A 400 13.21 -16.53 -20.35
N ALA A 401 13.56 -15.41 -20.98
CA ALA A 401 13.57 -14.10 -20.32
C ALA A 401 12.14 -13.65 -19.96
N LEU A 402 11.19 -13.80 -20.87
CA LEU A 402 9.77 -13.49 -20.61
C LEU A 402 9.17 -14.40 -19.54
N LEU A 403 9.47 -15.70 -19.57
CA LEU A 403 9.03 -16.63 -18.54
C LEU A 403 9.61 -16.29 -17.17
N ALA A 404 10.90 -15.92 -17.10
CA ALA A 404 11.53 -15.50 -15.86
C ALA A 404 10.92 -14.20 -15.32
N ILE A 405 10.65 -13.21 -16.19
CA ILE A 405 9.95 -11.98 -15.81
C ILE A 405 8.55 -12.33 -15.29
N ALA A 406 7.80 -13.14 -16.03
CA ALA A 406 6.44 -13.52 -15.63
C ALA A 406 6.43 -14.24 -14.27
N ALA A 407 7.35 -15.17 -14.04
CA ALA A 407 7.48 -15.89 -12.77
C ALA A 407 7.80 -14.94 -11.59
N VAL A 408 8.75 -14.01 -11.79
CA VAL A 408 9.14 -13.03 -10.76
C VAL A 408 8.01 -12.04 -10.50
N VAL A 409 7.36 -11.52 -11.53
CA VAL A 409 6.25 -10.56 -11.40
C VAL A 409 5.06 -11.19 -10.70
N TYR A 410 4.64 -12.38 -11.13
CA TYR A 410 3.53 -13.10 -10.51
C TYR A 410 3.82 -13.47 -9.06
N GLY A 411 5.01 -14.00 -8.78
CA GLY A 411 5.41 -14.36 -7.41
C GLY A 411 5.55 -13.17 -6.44
N THR A 412 5.69 -11.94 -6.97
CA THR A 412 5.78 -10.72 -6.12
C THR A 412 4.46 -9.97 -5.97
N LEU A 413 3.56 -10.02 -6.97
CA LEU A 413 2.30 -9.26 -6.97
C LEU A 413 1.11 -10.10 -6.51
N ASP A 414 1.20 -11.44 -6.62
CA ASP A 414 0.15 -12.41 -6.27
C ASP A 414 -1.24 -12.10 -6.89
N ASP A 415 -1.23 -11.38 -8.03
CA ASP A 415 -2.41 -10.97 -8.78
C ASP A 415 -2.13 -11.12 -10.27
N PHE A 416 -2.88 -12.01 -10.93
CA PHE A 416 -2.68 -12.31 -12.35
C PHE A 416 -2.96 -11.11 -13.25
N THR A 417 -4.02 -10.35 -12.95
CA THR A 417 -4.43 -9.20 -13.77
C THR A 417 -3.41 -8.06 -13.70
N LEU A 418 -2.96 -7.73 -12.49
CA LEU A 418 -1.92 -6.72 -12.27
C LEU A 418 -0.59 -7.16 -12.91
N SER A 419 -0.23 -8.44 -12.79
CA SER A 419 0.98 -8.99 -13.40
C SER A 419 0.95 -8.88 -14.93
N LEU A 420 -0.18 -9.19 -15.56
CA LEU A 420 -0.36 -9.08 -17.01
C LEU A 420 -0.23 -7.63 -17.49
N TRP A 421 -0.90 -6.69 -16.82
CA TRP A 421 -0.78 -5.26 -17.15
C TRP A 421 0.62 -4.72 -16.95
N PHE A 422 1.32 -5.15 -15.91
CA PHE A 422 2.69 -4.76 -15.64
C PHE A 422 3.65 -5.27 -16.74
N ILE A 423 3.54 -6.54 -17.14
CA ILE A 423 4.35 -7.14 -18.21
C ILE A 423 4.06 -6.47 -19.55
N ALA A 424 2.79 -6.23 -19.88
CA ALA A 424 2.40 -5.53 -21.11
C ALA A 424 2.95 -4.10 -21.16
N GLY A 425 2.83 -3.38 -20.04
CA GLY A 425 3.39 -2.03 -19.89
C GLY A 425 4.92 -2.01 -20.05
N LEU A 426 5.62 -2.95 -19.39
CA LEU A 426 7.07 -3.08 -19.52
C LEU A 426 7.49 -3.39 -20.95
N ALA A 427 6.79 -4.30 -21.63
CA ALA A 427 7.06 -4.64 -23.02
C ALA A 427 6.83 -3.42 -23.94
N GLY A 428 5.76 -2.67 -23.71
CA GLY A 428 5.47 -1.42 -24.41
C GLY A 428 6.58 -0.38 -24.23
N VAL A 429 7.04 -0.19 -23.00
CA VAL A 429 8.16 0.72 -22.68
C VAL A 429 9.45 0.30 -23.40
N VAL A 430 9.81 -0.98 -23.34
CA VAL A 430 11.01 -1.50 -24.03
C VAL A 430 10.91 -1.31 -25.54
N LEU A 431 9.73 -1.54 -26.12
CA LEU A 431 9.48 -1.32 -27.55
C LEU A 431 9.64 0.16 -27.94
N VAL A 432 9.05 1.07 -27.16
CA VAL A 432 9.17 2.53 -27.38
C VAL A 432 10.62 2.99 -27.27
N LEU A 433 11.35 2.51 -26.25
CA LEU A 433 12.78 2.82 -26.09
C LEU A 433 13.63 2.25 -27.26
N ALA A 434 13.30 1.06 -27.75
CA ALA A 434 14.01 0.44 -28.87
C ALA A 434 13.75 1.21 -30.18
N LEU A 435 12.49 1.53 -30.48
CA LEU A 435 12.11 2.32 -31.66
C LEU A 435 12.67 3.74 -31.59
N GLY A 436 12.51 4.41 -30.46
CA GLY A 436 13.08 5.74 -30.22
C GLY A 436 14.60 5.74 -30.31
N GLY A 437 15.25 4.74 -29.74
CA GLY A 437 16.70 4.54 -29.85
C GLY A 437 17.16 4.35 -31.30
N LEU A 438 16.44 3.55 -32.09
CA LEU A 438 16.68 3.38 -33.52
C LEU A 438 16.57 4.69 -34.29
N LEU A 439 15.50 5.45 -34.07
CA LEU A 439 15.29 6.74 -34.73
C LEU A 439 16.36 7.76 -34.34
N LEU A 440 16.73 7.81 -33.07
CA LEU A 440 17.76 8.73 -32.58
C LEU A 440 19.16 8.38 -33.09
N VAL A 441 19.52 7.08 -33.17
CA VAL A 441 20.80 6.63 -33.75
C VAL A 441 20.85 6.93 -35.26
N GLN A 442 19.74 6.78 -36.00
CA GLN A 442 19.63 7.18 -37.40
C GLN A 442 19.75 8.71 -37.55
N GLY A 443 19.08 9.48 -36.70
CA GLY A 443 19.16 10.94 -36.65
C GLY A 443 20.58 11.44 -36.34
N ALA A 444 21.24 10.83 -35.35
CA ALA A 444 22.64 11.10 -35.03
C ALA A 444 23.59 10.82 -36.23
N GLY A 445 23.28 9.76 -37.01
CA GLY A 445 23.97 9.46 -38.25
C GLY A 445 23.84 10.55 -39.34
N ARG A 446 22.68 11.26 -39.37
CA ARG A 446 22.47 12.40 -40.30
C ARG A 446 23.14 13.68 -39.76
N ALA A 447 22.99 13.94 -38.46
CA ALA A 447 23.53 15.13 -37.77
C ALA A 447 25.07 15.17 -37.75
N ARG A 448 25.77 14.03 -37.90
CA ARG A 448 27.23 13.98 -37.97
C ARG A 448 27.82 14.86 -39.08
N ARG A 449 27.05 15.18 -40.14
CA ARG A 449 27.52 15.98 -41.27
C ARG A 449 27.76 17.45 -40.91
N SER A 450 27.05 17.97 -39.93
CA SER A 450 27.14 19.37 -39.46
C SER A 450 27.90 19.52 -38.13
N ALA A 451 28.35 18.43 -37.50
CA ALA A 451 28.99 18.46 -36.19
C ALA A 451 30.50 18.75 -36.24
N ARG A 452 31.01 19.40 -35.16
CA ARG A 452 32.45 19.62 -34.95
C ARG A 452 33.22 18.28 -34.88
N LEU A 453 34.53 18.25 -35.24
CA LEU A 453 35.35 17.05 -35.45
C LEU A 453 35.23 16.01 -34.31
N THR A 454 35.27 16.41 -33.04
CA THR A 454 35.17 15.48 -31.88
C THR A 454 33.79 14.85 -31.73
N LEU A 455 32.72 15.65 -31.90
CA LEU A 455 31.32 15.18 -31.90
C LEU A 455 31.01 14.32 -33.11
N ARG A 456 31.60 14.64 -34.28
CA ARG A 456 31.45 13.87 -35.51
C ARG A 456 31.96 12.43 -35.37
N HIS A 457 33.10 12.22 -34.68
CA HIS A 457 33.61 10.87 -34.39
C HIS A 457 32.72 10.10 -33.43
N GLY A 458 32.25 10.72 -32.33
CA GLY A 458 31.33 10.09 -31.38
C GLY A 458 30.01 9.65 -32.03
N LEU A 459 29.39 10.56 -32.81
CA LEU A 459 28.12 10.27 -33.51
C LEU A 459 28.33 9.23 -34.64
N ALA A 460 29.49 9.22 -35.32
CA ALA A 460 29.83 8.23 -36.34
C ALA A 460 29.95 6.82 -35.73
N ASN A 461 30.55 6.69 -34.54
CA ASN A 461 30.67 5.41 -33.85
C ASN A 461 29.30 4.86 -33.45
N LEU A 462 28.40 5.70 -32.93
CA LEU A 462 27.02 5.34 -32.63
C LEU A 462 26.25 4.84 -33.85
N ALA A 463 26.40 5.52 -35.00
CA ALA A 463 25.73 5.15 -36.23
C ALA A 463 26.29 3.88 -36.87
N ARG A 464 27.60 3.60 -36.69
CA ARG A 464 28.29 2.40 -37.24
C ARG A 464 27.88 1.14 -36.45
N ARG A 465 27.68 1.25 -35.13
CA ARG A 465 27.34 0.13 -34.24
C ARG A 465 25.86 0.17 -33.84
N ARG A 466 24.94 0.27 -34.81
CA ARG A 466 23.51 0.50 -34.58
C ARG A 466 22.89 -0.40 -33.51
N SER A 467 23.07 -1.73 -33.64
CA SER A 467 22.46 -2.70 -32.71
C SER A 467 23.03 -2.60 -31.29
N GLY A 468 24.35 -2.40 -31.16
CA GLY A 468 25.00 -2.23 -29.87
C GLY A 468 24.58 -0.90 -29.18
N SER A 469 24.57 0.19 -29.96
CA SER A 469 24.16 1.50 -29.45
C SER A 469 22.68 1.54 -29.02
N VAL A 470 21.79 0.93 -29.83
CA VAL A 470 20.36 0.81 -29.46
C VAL A 470 20.19 -0.03 -28.19
N ALA A 471 20.90 -1.17 -28.07
CA ALA A 471 20.84 -1.99 -26.85
C ALA A 471 21.32 -1.22 -25.61
N GLN A 472 22.39 -0.40 -25.75
CA GLN A 472 22.85 0.47 -24.65
C GLN A 472 21.85 1.58 -24.31
N ILE A 473 21.24 2.23 -25.33
CA ILE A 473 20.21 3.25 -25.12
C ILE A 473 18.99 2.66 -24.41
N VAL A 474 18.55 1.46 -24.82
CA VAL A 474 17.43 0.77 -24.15
C VAL A 474 17.78 0.43 -22.70
N ALA A 475 18.98 -0.12 -22.44
CA ALA A 475 19.42 -0.49 -21.10
C ALA A 475 19.53 0.74 -20.16
N PHE A 476 20.21 1.80 -20.62
CA PHE A 476 20.34 3.03 -19.85
C PHE A 476 19.01 3.78 -19.77
N GLY A 477 18.27 3.86 -20.89
CA GLY A 477 16.96 4.51 -20.93
C GLY A 477 15.95 3.85 -19.99
N LEU A 478 15.88 2.51 -19.98
CA LEU A 478 15.03 1.77 -19.08
C LEU A 478 15.44 2.01 -17.62
N GLY A 479 16.76 1.95 -17.32
CA GLY A 479 17.28 2.19 -15.99
C GLY A 479 16.92 3.56 -15.45
N VAL A 480 17.14 4.61 -16.25
CA VAL A 480 16.84 6.00 -15.89
C VAL A 480 15.34 6.25 -15.84
N LEU A 481 14.57 5.70 -16.79
CA LEU A 481 13.10 5.81 -16.79
C LEU A 481 12.50 5.26 -15.51
N LEU A 482 12.89 4.04 -15.13
CA LEU A 482 12.40 3.40 -13.91
C LEU A 482 12.79 4.19 -12.64
N LEU A 483 14.02 4.73 -12.59
CA LEU A 483 14.46 5.61 -11.51
C LEU A 483 13.65 6.92 -11.46
N LEU A 484 13.36 7.53 -12.61
CA LEU A 484 12.56 8.75 -12.67
C LEU A 484 11.11 8.50 -12.28
N VAL A 485 10.49 7.44 -12.79
CA VAL A 485 9.11 7.05 -12.42
C VAL A 485 9.03 6.80 -10.92
N LEU A 486 9.97 6.05 -10.36
CA LEU A 486 10.01 5.80 -8.91
C LEU A 486 10.24 7.09 -8.10
N THR A 487 11.05 8.03 -8.63
CA THR A 487 11.28 9.35 -8.00
C THR A 487 10.02 10.20 -8.00
N ILE A 488 9.27 10.22 -9.11
CA ILE A 488 7.98 10.92 -9.22
C ILE A 488 6.99 10.32 -8.22
N LEU A 489 6.80 9.01 -8.28
CA LEU A 489 5.84 8.30 -7.45
C LEU A 489 6.17 8.45 -5.95
N ARG A 490 7.47 8.36 -5.59
CA ARG A 490 7.93 8.62 -4.21
C ARG A 490 7.59 10.05 -3.77
N ARG A 491 7.87 11.05 -4.61
CA ARG A 491 7.63 12.45 -4.28
C ARG A 491 6.14 12.72 -4.10
N ASP A 492 5.32 12.23 -5.02
CA ASP A 492 3.88 12.41 -5.01
C ASP A 492 3.25 11.70 -3.80
N LEU A 493 3.66 10.46 -3.52
CA LEU A 493 3.21 9.69 -2.37
C LEU A 493 3.55 10.38 -1.04
N ILE A 494 4.81 10.84 -0.89
CA ILE A 494 5.25 11.53 0.34
C ILE A 494 4.55 12.89 0.47
N SER A 495 4.35 13.62 -0.63
CA SER A 495 3.66 14.91 -0.59
C SER A 495 2.19 14.75 -0.25
N ASP A 496 1.53 13.75 -0.82
CA ASP A 496 0.13 13.43 -0.53
C ASP A 496 -0.06 13.04 0.94
N TRP A 497 0.80 12.18 1.46
CA TRP A 497 0.78 11.80 2.88
C TRP A 497 1.01 12.98 3.83
N ARG A 498 1.94 13.89 3.51
CA ARG A 498 2.20 15.08 4.32
C ARG A 498 1.06 16.09 4.27
N THR A 499 0.38 16.18 3.14
CA THR A 499 -0.76 17.10 2.98
C THR A 499 -2.04 16.53 3.57
N SER A 500 -2.15 15.20 3.68
CA SER A 500 -3.31 14.55 4.30
C SER A 500 -3.37 14.76 5.82
N LEU A 501 -2.21 14.89 6.48
CA LEU A 501 -2.13 15.07 7.94
C LEU A 501 -1.27 16.30 8.30
N PRO A 502 -1.79 17.53 8.14
CA PRO A 502 -1.06 18.74 8.50
C PRO A 502 -0.71 18.74 9.99
N ALA A 503 0.42 19.37 10.34
CA ALA A 503 0.88 19.48 11.73
C ALA A 503 -0.13 20.15 12.68
N GLY A 504 -1.07 20.94 12.11
CA GLY A 504 -2.14 21.62 12.81
C GLY A 504 -3.50 20.88 12.81
N ALA A 505 -3.56 19.62 12.36
CA ALA A 505 -4.81 18.88 12.32
C ALA A 505 -5.48 18.82 13.71
N PRO A 506 -6.83 18.95 13.77
CA PRO A 506 -7.59 18.82 15.02
C PRO A 506 -7.34 17.46 15.66
N ASN A 507 -7.21 17.43 16.98
CA ASN A 507 -7.02 16.21 17.75
C ASN A 507 -8.20 15.84 18.62
N TYR A 508 -9.20 16.73 18.72
CA TYR A 508 -10.47 16.48 19.41
C TYR A 508 -11.65 16.76 18.49
N PHE A 509 -12.68 15.92 18.61
CA PHE A 509 -14.00 16.15 18.03
C PHE A 509 -15.01 16.36 19.15
N PHE A 510 -15.92 17.31 18.94
CA PHE A 510 -17.01 17.65 19.81
C PHE A 510 -18.31 17.51 19.02
N VAL A 511 -19.17 16.62 19.46
CA VAL A 511 -20.40 16.25 18.77
C VAL A 511 -21.58 16.37 19.75
N ASN A 512 -22.80 16.46 19.21
CA ASN A 512 -24.01 16.65 19.99
C ASN A 512 -24.04 17.94 20.82
N ILE A 513 -23.50 19.03 20.30
CA ILE A 513 -23.55 20.33 20.91
C ILE A 513 -24.99 20.87 20.71
N PRO A 514 -25.77 21.12 21.76
CA PRO A 514 -27.12 21.67 21.60
C PRO A 514 -27.11 23.05 20.91
N ALA A 515 -28.16 23.33 20.15
CA ALA A 515 -28.24 24.57 19.36
C ALA A 515 -28.26 25.84 20.27
N ASP A 516 -28.84 25.76 21.46
CA ASP A 516 -28.85 26.83 22.46
C ASP A 516 -27.50 27.05 23.15
N GLN A 517 -26.60 26.04 23.12
CA GLN A 517 -25.32 26.05 23.81
C GLN A 517 -24.13 26.28 22.89
N HIS A 518 -24.29 26.30 21.56
CA HIS A 518 -23.17 26.27 20.61
C HIS A 518 -22.21 27.48 20.78
N GLU A 519 -22.71 28.70 21.00
CA GLU A 519 -21.85 29.88 21.20
C GLU A 519 -21.18 29.88 22.59
N SER A 520 -21.90 29.46 23.64
CA SER A 520 -21.32 29.35 24.98
C SER A 520 -20.22 28.26 25.02
N PHE A 521 -20.42 27.14 24.29
CA PHE A 521 -19.45 26.10 24.17
C PHE A 521 -18.20 26.54 23.35
N ARG A 522 -18.41 27.30 22.25
CA ARG A 522 -17.33 27.91 21.48
C ARG A 522 -16.47 28.84 22.32
N THR A 523 -17.11 29.68 23.09
CA THR A 523 -16.42 30.59 24.00
C THR A 523 -15.64 29.84 25.08
N ALA A 524 -16.16 28.76 25.61
CA ALA A 524 -15.50 27.93 26.60
C ALA A 524 -14.25 27.22 26.00
N LEU A 525 -14.36 26.73 24.77
CA LEU A 525 -13.22 26.12 24.05
C LEU A 525 -12.09 27.14 23.81
N LEU A 526 -12.44 28.36 23.38
CA LEU A 526 -11.45 29.42 23.16
C LEU A 526 -10.78 29.83 24.47
N ALA A 527 -11.54 29.95 25.56
CA ALA A 527 -11.02 30.25 26.90
C ALA A 527 -10.08 29.14 27.43
N ALA A 528 -10.36 27.88 27.07
CA ALA A 528 -9.50 26.75 27.39
C ALA A 528 -8.23 26.66 26.50
N GLY A 529 -8.04 27.61 25.56
CA GLY A 529 -6.89 27.65 24.64
C GLY A 529 -7.02 26.71 23.44
N ALA A 530 -8.18 26.12 23.21
CA ALA A 530 -8.45 25.33 22.03
C ALA A 530 -8.63 26.22 20.80
N ARG A 531 -8.33 25.68 19.61
CA ARG A 531 -8.59 26.34 18.32
C ARG A 531 -9.70 25.56 17.60
N PRO A 532 -10.98 25.92 17.82
CA PRO A 532 -12.09 25.25 17.17
C PRO A 532 -12.15 25.58 15.68
N GLU A 533 -12.39 24.58 14.86
CA GLU A 533 -12.81 24.72 13.47
C GLU A 533 -14.25 25.24 13.39
N ARG A 534 -14.81 25.33 12.19
CA ARG A 534 -16.21 25.72 12.01
C ARG A 534 -17.15 24.80 12.79
N MET A 535 -18.11 25.39 13.45
CA MET A 535 -19.22 24.62 14.01
C MET A 535 -20.25 24.38 12.91
N LEU A 536 -20.44 23.12 12.55
CA LEU A 536 -21.40 22.72 11.53
C LEU A 536 -22.64 22.12 12.20
N PRO A 537 -23.84 22.56 11.77
CA PRO A 537 -25.08 21.96 12.23
C PRO A 537 -25.21 20.52 11.72
N MET A 538 -25.83 19.65 12.49
CA MET A 538 -26.05 18.25 12.15
C MET A 538 -27.51 17.90 12.40
N VAL A 539 -28.25 17.59 11.36
CA VAL A 539 -29.65 17.15 11.40
C VAL A 539 -29.71 15.70 10.92
N ARG A 540 -30.42 14.87 11.68
CA ARG A 540 -30.63 13.46 11.30
C ARG A 540 -31.82 13.36 10.36
N ALA A 541 -31.66 12.59 9.29
CA ALA A 541 -32.68 12.33 8.30
C ALA A 541 -32.54 10.96 7.66
N ARG A 542 -33.61 10.50 7.01
CA ARG A 542 -33.62 9.26 6.25
C ARG A 542 -33.96 9.56 4.80
N LEU A 543 -33.19 8.98 3.87
CA LEU A 543 -33.51 9.02 2.45
C LEU A 543 -34.69 8.06 2.16
N THR A 544 -35.81 8.59 1.70
CA THR A 544 -37.06 7.82 1.51
C THR A 544 -37.38 7.53 0.05
N ALA A 545 -36.96 8.41 -0.90
CA ALA A 545 -37.19 8.16 -2.32
C ALA A 545 -36.10 8.81 -3.19
N ILE A 546 -35.84 8.22 -4.35
CA ILE A 546 -34.99 8.72 -5.43
C ILE A 546 -35.85 8.81 -6.70
N ASN A 547 -35.96 10.00 -7.29
CA ASN A 547 -36.77 10.25 -8.48
C ASN A 547 -38.21 9.73 -8.36
N GLY A 548 -38.81 9.83 -7.18
CA GLY A 548 -40.17 9.35 -6.90
C GLY A 548 -40.29 7.85 -6.63
N VAL A 549 -39.22 7.10 -6.79
CA VAL A 549 -39.17 5.67 -6.45
C VAL A 549 -38.76 5.51 -5.01
N ALA A 550 -39.61 4.87 -4.19
CA ALA A 550 -39.31 4.62 -2.78
C ALA A 550 -38.06 3.75 -2.63
N VAL A 551 -37.16 4.17 -1.76
CA VAL A 551 -36.04 3.35 -1.30
C VAL A 551 -36.60 2.38 -0.28
N SER A 552 -36.82 1.12 -0.71
CA SER A 552 -37.38 0.07 0.16
C SER A 552 -36.27 -0.40 1.10
N ALA A 553 -36.46 -0.22 2.39
CA ALA A 553 -35.77 -1.01 3.39
C ALA A 553 -36.15 -2.46 3.13
N GLY A 554 -35.18 -3.28 2.73
CA GLY A 554 -35.39 -4.71 2.57
C GLY A 554 -35.79 -5.31 3.91
N ASP A 555 -37.08 -5.57 4.05
CA ASP A 555 -37.65 -6.16 5.25
C ASP A 555 -37.07 -7.57 5.42
N PRO A 556 -36.16 -7.83 6.38
CA PRO A 556 -35.53 -9.14 6.51
C PRO A 556 -36.55 -10.23 6.85
N HIS A 557 -37.75 -9.86 7.33
CA HIS A 557 -38.82 -10.78 7.70
C HIS A 557 -39.68 -11.27 6.53
N ARG A 558 -39.61 -10.67 5.33
CA ARG A 558 -40.40 -11.13 4.16
C ARG A 558 -39.73 -12.21 3.32
N GLN A 559 -38.46 -12.53 3.54
CA GLN A 559 -37.78 -13.60 2.80
C GLN A 559 -37.89 -14.98 3.46
N ALA A 560 -38.36 -15.08 4.70
CA ALA A 560 -38.49 -16.36 5.42
C ALA A 560 -39.85 -17.06 5.24
N GLY A 561 -40.80 -16.51 4.49
CA GLY A 561 -42.17 -17.03 4.43
C GLY A 561 -42.66 -17.56 3.08
N ALA A 562 -41.81 -17.73 2.07
CA ALA A 562 -42.23 -18.31 0.78
C ALA A 562 -41.62 -19.69 0.54
N THR A 563 -42.10 -20.70 1.28
CA THR A 563 -42.01 -22.09 0.88
C THR A 563 -42.78 -22.28 -0.41
N ARG A 564 -42.09 -22.50 -1.53
CA ARG A 564 -42.69 -23.02 -2.76
C ARG A 564 -42.91 -24.51 -2.63
N PRO A 565 -44.11 -25.04 -3.02
CA PRO A 565 -44.26 -26.47 -3.28
C PRO A 565 -43.53 -26.86 -4.57
N GLU A 566 -42.83 -27.97 -4.53
CA GLU A 566 -42.23 -28.63 -5.67
C GLU A 566 -43.29 -29.11 -6.68
N GLY A 567 -43.02 -28.88 -7.98
CA GLY A 567 -43.76 -29.53 -9.04
C GLY A 567 -43.85 -28.70 -10.33
N GLU A 568 -43.16 -29.22 -11.33
CA GLU A 568 -43.30 -29.06 -12.78
C GLU A 568 -42.52 -27.97 -13.55
N PRO A 569 -41.87 -28.42 -14.64
CA PRO A 569 -41.16 -27.52 -15.54
C PRO A 569 -42.09 -27.03 -16.66
N ARG A 570 -42.15 -25.71 -16.89
CA ARG A 570 -42.75 -25.15 -18.11
C ARG A 570 -41.78 -24.26 -18.90
N ARG A 571 -41.71 -24.64 -20.19
CA ARG A 571 -41.08 -23.92 -21.30
C ARG A 571 -41.69 -22.53 -21.53
N GLY A 572 -40.83 -21.56 -21.83
CA GLY A 572 -40.99 -20.49 -22.79
C GLY A 572 -42.22 -19.61 -22.67
N GLU A 573 -42.03 -18.40 -22.08
CA GLU A 573 -42.85 -17.23 -22.48
C GLU A 573 -42.12 -15.96 -22.16
N SER A 574 -42.14 -15.04 -23.13
CA SER A 574 -41.56 -13.66 -23.12
C SER A 574 -42.21 -12.78 -22.04
N PRO A 575 -41.54 -11.76 -21.52
CA PRO A 575 -42.08 -10.94 -20.44
C PRO A 575 -43.13 -9.97 -20.97
N ARG A 576 -44.40 -10.16 -20.55
CA ARG A 576 -45.43 -9.14 -20.65
C ARG A 576 -45.31 -8.14 -19.48
N ALA A 577 -45.32 -6.86 -19.81
CA ALA A 577 -45.43 -5.73 -18.92
C ALA A 577 -46.66 -5.85 -18.02
N GLY A 578 -46.45 -5.88 -16.69
CA GLY A 578 -47.49 -5.81 -15.70
C GLY A 578 -46.99 -5.01 -14.49
N GLY A 579 -47.58 -3.82 -14.25
CA GLY A 579 -47.22 -2.88 -13.22
C GLY A 579 -47.34 -3.47 -11.80
N GLY A 580 -46.21 -3.58 -11.13
CA GLY A 580 -46.09 -3.82 -9.70
C GLY A 580 -45.01 -2.90 -9.16
N ARG A 581 -45.30 -2.14 -8.14
CA ARG A 581 -44.47 -1.14 -7.44
C ARG A 581 -43.03 -1.64 -7.28
N GLY A 582 -42.17 -1.26 -8.24
CA GLY A 582 -40.78 -1.65 -8.25
C GLY A 582 -39.97 -0.73 -7.34
N GLY A 583 -39.58 -1.22 -6.17
CA GLY A 583 -38.52 -0.58 -5.38
C GLY A 583 -37.18 -0.71 -6.11
N LEU A 584 -36.35 0.32 -6.04
CA LEU A 584 -35.01 0.37 -6.63
C LEU A 584 -34.16 -0.74 -5.99
N ARG A 585 -33.68 -1.71 -6.80
CA ARG A 585 -32.74 -2.72 -6.32
C ARG A 585 -31.34 -2.12 -6.30
N LEU A 586 -30.87 -1.74 -5.12
CA LEU A 586 -29.51 -1.23 -4.90
C LEU A 586 -28.56 -2.40 -4.65
N GLY A 587 -27.35 -2.30 -5.18
CA GLY A 587 -26.28 -3.26 -4.84
C GLY A 587 -25.91 -3.20 -3.35
N PRO A 588 -25.11 -4.16 -2.82
CA PRO A 588 -24.82 -4.27 -1.38
C PRO A 588 -24.25 -2.99 -0.72
N ARG A 589 -23.49 -2.18 -1.45
CA ARG A 589 -22.97 -0.89 -0.98
C ARG A 589 -24.00 0.25 -1.03
N GLY A 590 -24.86 0.24 -2.03
CA GLY A 590 -25.93 1.24 -2.20
C GLY A 590 -27.06 1.05 -1.18
N GLY A 591 -27.42 -0.19 -0.85
CA GLY A 591 -28.41 -0.51 0.18
C GLY A 591 -28.02 0.04 1.54
N ASN A 592 -26.77 -0.17 1.97
CA ASN A 592 -26.27 0.35 3.26
C ASN A 592 -26.28 1.89 3.36
N LEU A 593 -26.04 2.63 2.27
CA LEU A 593 -26.07 4.09 2.25
C LEU A 593 -27.48 4.66 2.26
N ALA A 594 -28.43 3.99 1.62
CA ALA A 594 -29.78 4.46 1.49
C ALA A 594 -30.65 4.12 2.72
N GLU A 595 -30.39 3.00 3.40
CA GLU A 595 -31.20 2.47 4.51
C GLU A 595 -30.84 3.08 5.88
N ARG A 596 -29.61 3.56 6.07
CA ARG A 596 -29.17 4.14 7.33
C ARG A 596 -29.65 5.59 7.50
N GLU A 597 -29.78 6.04 8.73
CA GLU A 597 -29.94 7.45 9.03
C GLU A 597 -28.74 8.24 8.49
N GLN A 598 -29.03 9.37 7.85
CA GLN A 598 -28.07 10.30 7.28
C GLN A 598 -27.90 11.50 8.20
N ASN A 599 -26.67 11.95 8.35
CA ASN A 599 -26.39 13.24 8.98
C ASN A 599 -26.32 14.30 7.87
N LEU A 600 -27.26 15.22 7.89
CA LEU A 600 -27.36 16.36 6.99
C LEU A 600 -26.72 17.57 7.63
N THR A 601 -26.20 18.47 6.83
CA THR A 601 -25.70 19.79 7.26
C THR A 601 -26.05 20.86 6.25
N TRP A 602 -25.89 22.12 6.62
CA TRP A 602 -25.93 23.24 5.69
C TRP A 602 -24.72 24.14 5.85
N SER A 603 -24.29 24.73 4.75
CA SER A 603 -23.17 25.68 4.75
C SER A 603 -23.27 26.62 3.56
N SER A 604 -22.96 27.89 3.76
CA SER A 604 -22.83 28.88 2.69
C SER A 604 -21.54 28.68 1.87
N GLU A 605 -20.50 28.20 2.51
CA GLU A 605 -19.16 28.08 1.92
C GLU A 605 -18.75 26.61 1.73
N LEU A 606 -18.04 26.36 0.65
CA LEU A 606 -17.38 25.08 0.41
C LEU A 606 -16.17 24.94 1.33
N GLY A 607 -16.07 23.84 2.08
CA GLY A 607 -14.88 23.55 2.89
C GLY A 607 -13.63 23.35 2.05
N ASP A 608 -12.46 23.76 2.55
CA ASP A 608 -11.15 23.65 1.85
C ASP A 608 -10.78 22.20 1.47
N ASP A 609 -11.33 21.24 2.17
CA ASP A 609 -11.14 19.80 1.98
C ASP A 609 -12.21 19.18 1.06
N ASN A 610 -13.03 19.99 0.42
CA ASN A 610 -14.02 19.61 -0.56
C ASN A 610 -13.69 20.17 -1.94
N ARG A 611 -13.88 19.38 -2.98
CA ARG A 611 -13.72 19.79 -4.38
C ARG A 611 -14.91 19.37 -5.19
N ILE A 612 -15.53 20.31 -5.89
CA ILE A 612 -16.62 20.01 -6.83
C ILE A 612 -16.08 19.20 -8.02
N ILE A 613 -16.70 18.07 -8.31
CA ILE A 613 -16.36 17.20 -9.44
C ILE A 613 -17.40 17.31 -10.57
N ALA A 614 -18.66 17.63 -10.23
CA ALA A 614 -19.72 17.87 -11.21
C ALA A 614 -20.74 18.86 -10.66
N GLY A 615 -21.33 19.69 -11.51
CA GLY A 615 -22.24 20.74 -11.08
C GLY A 615 -21.54 21.98 -10.56
N HIS A 616 -22.22 22.74 -9.73
CA HIS A 616 -21.70 23.99 -9.15
C HIS A 616 -22.11 24.12 -7.68
N TRP A 617 -21.32 24.87 -6.90
CA TRP A 617 -21.70 25.26 -5.53
C TRP A 617 -22.70 26.42 -5.62
N TRP A 618 -23.57 26.52 -4.64
CA TRP A 618 -24.58 27.58 -4.57
C TRP A 618 -24.00 28.96 -4.30
N THR A 619 -24.75 29.95 -4.69
CA THR A 619 -24.51 31.38 -4.47
C THR A 619 -25.51 31.90 -3.42
N ALA A 620 -25.37 33.16 -2.98
CA ALA A 620 -26.31 33.80 -2.07
C ALA A 620 -27.77 33.81 -2.64
N ALA A 621 -27.94 33.81 -3.97
CA ALA A 621 -29.23 33.73 -4.63
C ALA A 621 -29.92 32.34 -4.54
N ASP A 622 -29.22 31.32 -4.09
CA ASP A 622 -29.71 29.96 -3.94
C ASP A 622 -30.11 29.63 -2.49
N THR A 623 -30.06 30.61 -1.58
CA THR A 623 -30.53 30.48 -0.21
C THR A 623 -31.98 29.97 -0.17
N ALA A 624 -32.27 29.00 0.67
CA ALA A 624 -33.55 28.34 0.82
C ALA A 624 -34.11 27.60 -0.41
N LYS A 625 -33.34 27.49 -1.51
CA LYS A 625 -33.76 26.66 -2.63
C LYS A 625 -33.57 25.17 -2.33
N PRO A 626 -34.47 24.29 -2.82
CA PRO A 626 -34.43 22.86 -2.56
C PRO A 626 -33.29 22.19 -3.38
N LEU A 627 -32.06 22.51 -3.03
CA LEU A 627 -30.83 22.01 -3.67
C LEU A 627 -30.03 21.18 -2.66
N VAL A 628 -29.21 20.25 -3.16
CA VAL A 628 -28.32 19.44 -2.36
C VAL A 628 -27.02 19.18 -3.06
N SER A 629 -25.91 19.23 -2.32
CA SER A 629 -24.60 18.77 -2.75
C SER A 629 -24.26 17.44 -2.08
N LEU A 630 -23.89 16.45 -2.87
CA LEU A 630 -23.59 15.09 -2.42
C LEU A 630 -22.11 14.78 -2.52
N ALA A 631 -21.61 13.95 -1.61
CA ALA A 631 -20.30 13.35 -1.77
C ALA A 631 -20.30 12.33 -2.91
N SER A 632 -19.13 12.17 -3.59
CA SER A 632 -18.97 11.30 -4.77
C SER A 632 -19.40 9.85 -4.52
N GLU A 633 -19.29 9.38 -3.28
CA GLU A 633 -19.70 8.04 -2.87
C GLU A 633 -21.20 7.77 -3.09
N TYR A 634 -22.02 8.82 -3.05
CA TYR A 634 -23.44 8.73 -3.39
C TYR A 634 -23.65 8.55 -4.88
N GLN A 635 -22.89 9.27 -5.70
CA GLN A 635 -22.94 9.13 -7.17
C GLN A 635 -22.60 7.69 -7.58
N ASP A 636 -21.50 7.15 -7.01
CA ASP A 636 -20.99 5.82 -7.38
C ASP A 636 -21.89 4.69 -6.86
N SER A 637 -22.42 4.83 -5.63
CA SER A 637 -23.17 3.76 -4.96
C SER A 637 -24.65 3.73 -5.36
N LEU A 638 -25.27 4.88 -5.59
CA LEU A 638 -26.68 5.02 -5.91
C LEU A 638 -26.93 5.39 -7.39
N HIS A 639 -25.86 5.51 -8.19
CA HIS A 639 -25.90 5.89 -9.61
C HIS A 639 -26.66 7.20 -9.89
N LEU A 640 -26.51 8.17 -8.98
CA LEU A 640 -27.20 9.46 -9.07
C LEU A 640 -26.58 10.37 -10.15
N LYS A 641 -27.41 11.23 -10.71
CA LYS A 641 -27.03 12.24 -11.71
C LYS A 641 -27.38 13.65 -11.22
N LEU A 642 -26.76 14.66 -11.83
CA LEU A 642 -27.15 16.05 -11.59
C LEU A 642 -28.62 16.25 -11.97
N GLY A 643 -29.37 16.95 -11.09
CA GLY A 643 -30.79 17.21 -11.28
C GLY A 643 -31.73 16.14 -10.74
N ASP A 644 -31.22 14.96 -10.32
CA ASP A 644 -32.06 13.94 -9.69
C ASP A 644 -32.75 14.47 -8.43
N LYS A 645 -33.96 14.00 -8.19
CA LYS A 645 -34.77 14.38 -7.03
C LYS A 645 -34.60 13.38 -5.90
N LEU A 646 -34.24 13.88 -4.74
CA LEU A 646 -34.13 13.10 -3.51
C LEU A 646 -35.17 13.55 -2.51
N ARG A 647 -35.80 12.60 -1.81
CA ARG A 647 -36.75 12.88 -0.74
C ARG A 647 -36.17 12.39 0.57
N PHE A 648 -36.01 13.32 1.50
CA PHE A 648 -35.59 13.05 2.87
C PHE A 648 -36.76 13.17 3.83
N ASP A 649 -36.80 12.30 4.84
CA ASP A 649 -37.66 12.43 6.03
C ASP A 649 -36.81 12.99 7.16
N ILE A 650 -37.23 14.13 7.70
CA ILE A 650 -36.55 14.86 8.78
C ILE A 650 -37.57 14.96 9.94
N ALA A 651 -37.46 14.09 10.91
CA ALA A 651 -38.34 14.05 12.09
C ALA A 651 -39.87 13.99 11.73
N GLY A 652 -40.23 13.32 10.62
CA GLY A 652 -41.59 13.18 10.12
C GLY A 652 -41.99 14.20 9.06
N GLU A 653 -41.19 15.22 8.80
CA GLU A 653 -41.39 16.15 7.69
C GLU A 653 -40.64 15.69 6.45
N THR A 654 -41.30 15.70 5.31
CA THR A 654 -40.66 15.27 4.02
C THR A 654 -40.12 16.46 3.27
N LEU A 655 -38.82 16.42 2.90
CA LEU A 655 -38.15 17.43 2.13
C LEU A 655 -37.73 16.84 0.77
N GLU A 656 -38.22 17.42 -0.33
CA GLU A 656 -37.79 17.04 -1.69
C GLU A 656 -36.80 18.06 -2.22
N VAL A 657 -35.63 17.57 -2.70
CA VAL A 657 -34.51 18.41 -3.14
C VAL A 657 -33.90 17.88 -4.43
N ARG A 658 -33.20 18.75 -5.18
CA ARG A 658 -32.48 18.39 -6.41
C ARG A 658 -30.99 18.37 -6.20
N VAL A 659 -30.32 17.40 -6.80
CA VAL A 659 -28.85 17.30 -6.81
C VAL A 659 -28.26 18.43 -7.65
N ALA A 660 -27.63 19.40 -7.02
CA ALA A 660 -26.97 20.54 -7.66
C ALA A 660 -25.50 20.25 -7.99
N SER A 661 -24.83 19.46 -7.16
CA SER A 661 -23.43 19.13 -7.36
C SER A 661 -23.02 17.83 -6.69
N PHE A 662 -21.95 17.24 -7.25
CA PHE A 662 -21.17 16.19 -6.60
C PHE A 662 -19.81 16.73 -6.19
N ARG A 663 -19.34 16.35 -5.02
CA ARG A 663 -18.04 16.80 -4.47
C ARG A 663 -17.23 15.62 -3.98
N LYS A 664 -15.93 15.71 -4.20
CA LYS A 664 -14.95 14.81 -3.62
C LYS A 664 -14.55 15.36 -2.25
N VAL A 665 -14.79 14.59 -1.22
CA VAL A 665 -14.50 14.94 0.18
C VAL A 665 -13.18 14.29 0.61
N LYS A 666 -12.32 15.06 1.23
CA LYS A 666 -11.09 14.58 1.88
C LYS A 666 -11.39 14.14 3.31
N TRP A 667 -11.85 12.90 3.50
CA TRP A 667 -12.19 12.37 4.81
C TRP A 667 -10.99 12.25 5.77
N ASP A 668 -9.79 12.16 5.23
CA ASP A 668 -8.52 12.08 5.95
C ASP A 668 -8.00 13.43 6.48
N SER A 669 -8.73 14.52 6.23
CA SER A 669 -8.42 15.85 6.79
C SER A 669 -8.71 15.97 8.29
N PHE A 670 -9.49 15.05 8.85
CA PHE A 670 -10.00 15.09 10.23
C PHE A 670 -10.71 16.40 10.59
N ARG A 671 -11.28 17.04 9.58
CA ARG A 671 -12.21 18.17 9.75
C ARG A 671 -13.66 17.69 9.67
N PRO A 672 -14.63 18.37 10.32
CA PRO A 672 -16.02 18.01 10.19
C PRO A 672 -16.48 18.06 8.74
N ASN A 673 -16.95 16.93 8.22
CA ASN A 673 -17.49 16.79 6.88
C ASN A 673 -18.74 15.92 6.86
N PHE A 674 -19.57 16.14 5.86
CA PHE A 674 -20.84 15.45 5.71
C PHE A 674 -20.99 14.93 4.29
N PHE A 675 -21.66 13.80 4.14
CA PHE A 675 -21.98 13.24 2.82
C PHE A 675 -22.99 14.12 2.07
N VAL A 676 -23.89 14.78 2.80
CA VAL A 676 -25.02 15.53 2.26
C VAL A 676 -25.00 16.94 2.83
N VAL A 677 -24.90 17.95 1.98
CA VAL A 677 -24.85 19.37 2.38
C VAL A 677 -25.91 20.16 1.63
N PHE A 678 -26.56 21.07 2.32
CA PHE A 678 -27.63 21.94 1.83
C PHE A 678 -27.19 23.41 1.78
N PRO A 679 -27.83 24.26 0.98
CA PRO A 679 -27.69 25.70 1.13
C PRO A 679 -28.33 26.18 2.45
N PRO A 680 -27.91 27.33 2.97
CA PRO A 680 -28.56 27.94 4.16
C PRO A 680 -30.04 28.23 3.92
N GLY A 681 -30.82 28.27 4.98
CA GLY A 681 -32.25 28.63 4.98
C GLY A 681 -33.22 27.47 4.81
N LEU A 682 -32.74 26.27 4.43
CA LEU A 682 -33.63 25.11 4.17
C LEU A 682 -33.86 24.24 5.41
N LEU A 683 -32.82 24.07 6.22
CA LEU A 683 -32.80 23.24 7.42
C LEU A 683 -32.73 24.06 8.72
N GLU A 684 -32.74 25.37 8.62
CA GLU A 684 -32.76 26.29 9.77
C GLU A 684 -34.09 26.17 10.49
N GLY A 685 -34.09 25.63 11.69
CA GLY A 685 -35.31 25.32 12.48
C GLY A 685 -35.56 23.83 12.63
N ALA A 686 -34.92 22.97 11.87
CA ALA A 686 -34.98 21.55 12.12
C ALA A 686 -34.26 21.20 13.43
N ALA A 687 -34.85 20.26 14.20
CA ALA A 687 -34.23 19.77 15.43
C ALA A 687 -32.86 19.16 15.11
N GLY A 688 -31.79 19.80 15.55
CA GLY A 688 -30.43 19.38 15.28
C GLY A 688 -29.44 19.74 16.37
N THR A 689 -28.27 19.21 16.28
CA THR A 689 -27.13 19.51 17.14
C THR A 689 -26.01 20.10 16.31
N TYR A 690 -24.96 20.60 16.93
CA TYR A 690 -23.75 21.07 16.24
C TYR A 690 -22.61 20.12 16.51
N MET A 691 -21.67 20.09 15.57
CA MET A 691 -20.39 19.45 15.75
C MET A 691 -19.24 20.37 15.30
N THR A 692 -18.09 20.20 15.96
CA THR A 692 -16.86 20.87 15.59
C THR A 692 -15.67 19.97 15.90
N SER A 693 -14.53 20.27 15.31
CA SER A 693 -13.25 19.73 15.76
C SER A 693 -12.35 20.85 16.22
N ALA A 694 -11.42 20.56 17.11
CA ALA A 694 -10.46 21.53 17.58
C ALA A 694 -9.09 20.90 17.79
N ARG A 695 -8.04 21.71 17.60
CA ARG A 695 -6.77 21.41 18.19
C ARG A 695 -6.78 21.92 19.63
N TYR A 696 -6.68 20.99 20.56
CA TYR A 696 -6.72 21.24 21.99
C TYR A 696 -5.63 20.44 22.70
N GLU A 697 -4.84 21.10 23.52
CA GLU A 697 -3.82 20.50 24.37
C GLU A 697 -4.20 20.84 25.83
N PRO A 698 -4.96 19.94 26.51
CA PRO A 698 -5.40 20.19 27.87
C PRO A 698 -4.18 20.31 28.80
N ARG A 699 -4.16 21.34 29.65
CA ARG A 699 -3.08 21.56 30.62
C ARG A 699 -3.11 20.52 31.74
N SER A 700 -4.31 20.03 32.06
CA SER A 700 -4.53 18.99 33.07
C SER A 700 -5.74 18.10 32.67
N ALA A 701 -5.81 16.92 33.26
CA ALA A 701 -6.98 16.02 33.13
C ALA A 701 -8.27 16.70 33.67
N GLY A 702 -8.13 17.64 34.61
CA GLY A 702 -9.26 18.41 35.17
C GLY A 702 -9.94 19.32 34.17
N ASP A 703 -9.19 19.84 33.17
CA ASP A 703 -9.77 20.77 32.18
C ASP A 703 -10.84 20.11 31.32
N LEU A 704 -10.59 18.88 30.89
CA LEU A 704 -11.61 18.09 30.15
C LEU A 704 -12.79 17.69 31.02
N SER A 705 -12.53 17.30 32.28
CA SER A 705 -13.61 16.98 33.24
C SER A 705 -14.52 18.17 33.50
N ALA A 706 -13.95 19.37 33.67
CA ALA A 706 -14.70 20.61 33.85
C ALA A 706 -15.57 20.95 32.63
N LEU A 707 -15.04 20.73 31.43
CA LEU A 707 -15.75 20.97 30.17
C LEU A 707 -16.97 20.01 30.05
N VAL A 708 -16.75 18.70 30.34
CA VAL A 708 -17.85 17.70 30.33
C VAL A 708 -18.91 18.01 31.35
N GLN A 709 -18.53 18.40 32.58
CA GLN A 709 -19.50 18.75 33.64
C GLN A 709 -20.31 19.99 33.27
N ARG A 710 -19.68 20.98 32.61
CA ARG A 710 -20.38 22.19 32.18
C ARG A 710 -21.33 21.97 31.01
N PHE A 711 -20.96 21.02 30.11
CA PHE A 711 -21.70 20.69 28.88
C PHE A 711 -21.93 19.17 28.78
N PRO A 712 -22.78 18.58 29.61
CA PRO A 712 -22.95 17.14 29.73
C PRO A 712 -23.52 16.47 28.45
N SER A 713 -24.22 17.23 27.61
CA SER A 713 -24.78 16.76 26.35
C SER A 713 -23.72 16.61 25.26
N VAL A 714 -22.52 17.24 25.40
CA VAL A 714 -21.47 17.24 24.38
C VAL A 714 -20.61 15.99 24.50
N SER A 715 -20.54 15.25 23.42
CA SER A 715 -19.65 14.09 23.31
C SER A 715 -18.28 14.51 22.88
N ILE A 716 -17.26 14.22 23.68
CA ILE A 716 -15.84 14.57 23.39
C ILE A 716 -15.09 13.32 22.92
N PHE A 717 -14.47 13.40 21.77
CA PHE A 717 -13.67 12.31 21.19
C PHE A 717 -12.21 12.78 21.01
N ASN A 718 -11.28 12.13 21.73
CA ASN A 718 -9.86 12.32 21.50
C ASN A 718 -9.39 11.42 20.36
N ILE A 719 -9.01 12.02 19.22
CA ILE A 719 -8.44 11.31 18.07
C ILE A 719 -6.93 11.51 17.98
N GLY A 720 -6.34 12.23 18.93
CA GLY A 720 -4.90 12.54 18.93
C GLY A 720 -4.03 11.28 18.90
N ASP A 721 -4.39 10.25 19.66
CA ASP A 721 -3.67 8.98 19.71
C ASP A 721 -3.77 8.25 18.36
N LEU A 722 -4.94 8.25 17.72
CA LEU A 722 -5.15 7.70 16.38
C LEU A 722 -4.31 8.46 15.34
N LEU A 723 -4.33 9.80 15.39
CA LEU A 723 -3.51 10.64 14.50
C LEU A 723 -2.02 10.37 14.65
N ASN A 724 -1.54 10.27 15.89
CA ASN A 724 -0.13 9.95 16.18
C ASN A 724 0.24 8.56 15.66
N GLN A 725 -0.66 7.61 15.77
CA GLN A 725 -0.48 6.25 15.26
C GLN A 725 -0.42 6.25 13.72
N VAL A 726 -1.34 6.94 13.05
CA VAL A 726 -1.34 7.08 11.58
C VAL A 726 -0.06 7.78 11.11
N ARG A 727 0.35 8.88 11.76
CA ARG A 727 1.62 9.56 11.47
C ARG A 727 2.82 8.64 11.61
N ALA A 728 2.88 7.87 12.69
CA ALA A 728 3.96 6.91 12.90
C ALA A 728 4.02 5.85 11.78
N VAL A 729 2.87 5.37 11.30
CA VAL A 729 2.79 4.44 10.15
C VAL A 729 3.29 5.10 8.87
N ILE A 730 2.90 6.35 8.61
CA ILE A 730 3.34 7.13 7.45
C ILE A 730 4.86 7.35 7.48
N ASP A 731 5.42 7.78 8.61
CA ASP A 731 6.85 8.02 8.75
C ASP A 731 7.66 6.73 8.52
N LYS A 732 7.18 5.61 9.03
CA LYS A 732 7.76 4.28 8.78
C LYS A 732 7.73 3.92 7.30
N ALA A 733 6.59 4.16 6.63
CA ALA A 733 6.45 3.88 5.22
C ALA A 733 7.38 4.77 4.36
N VAL A 734 7.59 6.05 4.74
CA VAL A 734 8.53 6.94 4.07
C VAL A 734 9.96 6.42 4.12
N ILE A 735 10.42 5.95 5.29
CA ILE A 735 11.77 5.38 5.45
C ILE A 735 11.90 4.07 4.65
N ALA A 736 10.87 3.24 4.66
CA ALA A 736 10.83 2.03 3.83
C ALA A 736 10.98 2.34 2.34
N VAL A 737 10.24 3.33 1.84
CA VAL A 737 10.34 3.80 0.45
C VAL A 737 11.74 4.32 0.12
N GLN A 738 12.39 5.03 1.05
CA GLN A 738 13.76 5.51 0.87
C GLN A 738 14.77 4.36 0.75
N SER A 739 14.61 3.30 1.54
CA SER A 739 15.51 2.14 1.48
C SER A 739 15.38 1.39 0.14
N VAL A 740 14.17 1.21 -0.36
CA VAL A 740 13.92 0.59 -1.67
C VAL A 740 14.50 1.44 -2.80
N PHE A 741 14.38 2.76 -2.70
CA PHE A 741 14.99 3.67 -3.66
C PHE A 741 16.52 3.52 -3.71
N LEU A 742 17.18 3.34 -2.57
CA LEU A 742 18.62 3.06 -2.50
C LEU A 742 18.98 1.80 -3.30
N PHE A 743 18.25 0.70 -3.10
CA PHE A 743 18.47 -0.53 -3.88
C PHE A 743 18.25 -0.34 -5.37
N THR A 744 17.26 0.46 -5.75
CA THR A 744 17.01 0.76 -7.17
C THR A 744 18.14 1.57 -7.79
N VAL A 745 18.72 2.52 -7.05
CA VAL A 745 19.92 3.26 -7.48
C VAL A 745 21.11 2.32 -7.63
N LEU A 746 21.33 1.42 -6.65
CA LEU A 746 22.39 0.41 -6.73
C LEU A 746 22.18 -0.53 -7.93
N ALA A 747 20.96 -0.96 -8.19
CA ALA A 747 20.62 -1.76 -9.36
C ALA A 747 20.92 -0.99 -10.67
N GLY A 748 20.56 0.27 -10.77
CA GLY A 748 20.92 1.14 -11.90
C GLY A 748 22.43 1.25 -12.12
N LEU A 749 23.20 1.35 -11.03
CA LEU A 749 24.67 1.37 -11.08
C LEU A 749 25.23 0.04 -11.61
N THR A 750 24.65 -1.10 -11.24
CA THR A 750 25.08 -2.41 -11.78
C THR A 750 24.82 -2.54 -13.27
N VAL A 751 23.69 -2.01 -13.78
CA VAL A 751 23.41 -1.93 -15.23
C VAL A 751 24.52 -1.15 -15.96
N LEU A 752 24.86 0.00 -15.38
CA LEU A 752 25.91 0.86 -15.95
C LEU A 752 27.26 0.15 -15.97
N LEU A 753 27.65 -0.50 -14.88
CA LEU A 753 28.90 -1.27 -14.81
C LEU A 753 28.91 -2.44 -15.82
N ALA A 754 27.79 -3.14 -15.96
CA ALA A 754 27.64 -4.22 -16.95
C ALA A 754 27.79 -3.72 -18.39
N ALA A 755 27.13 -2.59 -18.71
CA ALA A 755 27.21 -1.98 -20.04
C ALA A 755 28.63 -1.56 -20.41
N VAL A 756 29.32 -0.97 -19.45
CA VAL A 756 30.70 -0.53 -19.60
C VAL A 756 31.65 -1.72 -19.76
N GLN A 757 31.51 -2.76 -18.94
CA GLN A 757 32.35 -3.97 -19.07
C GLN A 757 32.19 -4.66 -20.43
N THR A 758 30.97 -4.76 -20.94
CA THR A 758 30.67 -5.41 -22.21
C THR A 758 31.33 -4.71 -23.39
N SER A 759 31.52 -3.39 -23.34
CA SER A 759 32.14 -2.61 -24.41
C SER A 759 33.67 -2.46 -24.28
N ARG A 760 34.27 -2.95 -23.17
CA ARG A 760 35.68 -2.70 -22.82
C ARG A 760 36.70 -3.31 -23.80
N ASP A 761 36.47 -4.55 -24.22
CA ASP A 761 37.41 -5.31 -25.03
C ASP A 761 37.47 -4.79 -26.49
N GLU A 762 36.29 -4.42 -27.04
CA GLU A 762 36.25 -3.79 -28.38
C GLU A 762 36.94 -2.42 -28.38
N ARG A 763 36.72 -1.62 -27.30
CA ARG A 763 37.38 -0.31 -27.18
C ARG A 763 38.89 -0.40 -26.99
N ARG A 764 39.41 -1.48 -26.39
CA ARG A 764 40.85 -1.72 -26.27
C ARG A 764 41.49 -1.80 -27.65
N TYR A 765 40.89 -2.59 -28.53
CA TYR A 765 41.41 -2.79 -29.89
C TYR A 765 41.33 -1.50 -30.74
N GLU A 766 40.19 -0.81 -30.74
CA GLU A 766 40.02 0.47 -31.44
C GLU A 766 41.01 1.57 -30.95
N THR A 767 41.16 1.68 -29.64
CA THR A 767 42.08 2.65 -29.04
C THR A 767 43.53 2.36 -29.40
N ALA A 768 43.92 1.08 -29.43
CA ALA A 768 45.26 0.67 -29.82
C ALA A 768 45.55 1.04 -31.29
N ILE A 769 44.59 0.77 -32.21
CA ILE A 769 44.73 1.15 -33.62
C ILE A 769 44.85 2.68 -33.79
N LEU A 770 43.97 3.45 -33.15
CA LEU A 770 43.99 4.92 -33.24
C LEU A 770 45.29 5.52 -32.69
N ARG A 771 45.90 4.90 -31.68
CA ARG A 771 47.19 5.32 -31.13
C ARG A 771 48.33 5.03 -32.08
N VAL A 772 48.30 3.89 -32.76
CA VAL A 772 49.29 3.55 -33.80
C VAL A 772 49.18 4.57 -34.95
N LEU A 773 47.97 5.04 -35.26
CA LEU A 773 47.72 6.07 -36.26
C LEU A 773 48.02 7.51 -35.76
N GLY A 774 48.59 7.68 -34.55
CA GLY A 774 49.06 8.97 -34.05
C GLY A 774 48.04 9.76 -33.23
N ALA A 775 46.90 9.18 -32.83
CA ALA A 775 45.91 9.89 -32.00
C ALA A 775 46.46 10.20 -30.58
N SER A 776 46.39 11.48 -30.16
CA SER A 776 46.79 11.88 -28.82
C SER A 776 45.83 11.35 -27.74
N ARG A 777 46.33 11.15 -26.49
CA ARG A 777 45.50 10.73 -25.37
C ARG A 777 44.31 11.69 -25.11
N GLY A 778 44.53 13.00 -25.23
CA GLY A 778 43.48 13.97 -25.06
C GLY A 778 42.36 13.87 -26.11
N MET A 779 42.70 13.58 -27.34
CA MET A 779 41.75 13.37 -28.43
C MET A 779 40.88 12.13 -28.18
N LEU A 780 41.50 11.01 -27.75
CA LEU A 780 40.81 9.79 -27.42
C LEU A 780 39.84 9.95 -26.24
N VAL A 781 40.26 10.64 -25.17
CA VAL A 781 39.41 10.95 -24.02
C VAL A 781 38.22 11.82 -24.43
N ARG A 782 38.43 12.89 -25.17
CA ARG A 782 37.37 13.80 -25.65
C ARG A 782 36.39 13.08 -26.58
N SER A 783 36.86 12.19 -27.46
CA SER A 783 36.03 11.38 -28.37
C SER A 783 35.17 10.39 -27.58
N ALA A 784 35.75 9.71 -26.59
CA ALA A 784 34.99 8.79 -25.71
C ALA A 784 33.94 9.52 -24.86
N LEU A 785 34.32 10.64 -24.27
CA LEU A 785 33.37 11.46 -23.51
C LEU A 785 32.23 12.00 -24.39
N ALA A 786 32.49 12.44 -25.59
CA ALA A 786 31.48 12.88 -26.55
C ALA A 786 30.51 11.76 -26.94
N GLU A 787 31.01 10.54 -27.12
CA GLU A 787 30.19 9.37 -27.39
C GLU A 787 29.27 9.00 -26.20
N PHE A 788 29.85 8.94 -24.99
CA PHE A 788 29.06 8.64 -23.77
C PHE A 788 28.08 9.76 -23.44
N ALA A 789 28.43 11.01 -23.61
CA ALA A 789 27.54 12.15 -23.44
C ALA A 789 26.36 12.09 -24.44
N ALA A 790 26.63 11.75 -25.69
CA ALA A 790 25.57 11.57 -26.69
C ALA A 790 24.65 10.39 -26.33
N LEU A 791 25.21 9.22 -25.93
CA LEU A 791 24.43 8.09 -25.44
C LEU A 791 23.58 8.47 -24.22
N GLY A 792 24.17 9.15 -23.24
CA GLY A 792 23.49 9.60 -22.05
C GLY A 792 22.38 10.61 -22.35
N CYS A 793 22.62 11.55 -23.27
CA CYS A 793 21.62 12.52 -23.72
C CYS A 793 20.40 11.82 -24.38
N LEU A 794 20.67 10.92 -25.33
CA LEU A 794 19.62 10.19 -26.03
C LEU A 794 18.81 9.29 -25.10
N ALA A 795 19.49 8.56 -24.22
CA ALA A 795 18.86 7.69 -23.22
C ALA A 795 18.07 8.53 -22.20
N GLY A 796 18.63 9.64 -21.74
CA GLY A 796 17.98 10.55 -20.79
C GLY A 796 16.75 11.25 -21.35
N LEU A 797 16.78 11.68 -22.62
CA LEU A 797 15.60 12.26 -23.30
C LEU A 797 14.46 11.26 -23.41
N LEU A 798 14.74 10.04 -23.86
CA LEU A 798 13.73 8.99 -23.96
C LEU A 798 13.19 8.59 -22.59
N ALA A 799 14.06 8.49 -21.59
CA ALA A 799 13.68 8.17 -20.23
C ALA A 799 12.79 9.26 -19.60
N ALA A 800 13.16 10.54 -19.76
CA ALA A 800 12.38 11.66 -19.23
C ALA A 800 11.01 11.77 -19.92
N SER A 801 10.97 11.58 -21.25
CA SER A 801 9.70 11.56 -22.00
C SER A 801 8.79 10.41 -21.56
N GLY A 802 9.34 9.21 -21.41
CA GLY A 802 8.62 8.04 -20.91
C GLY A 802 8.14 8.23 -19.48
N ALA A 803 8.97 8.75 -18.59
CA ALA A 803 8.60 9.02 -17.20
C ALA A 803 7.52 10.09 -17.08
N ALA A 804 7.56 11.15 -17.89
CA ALA A 804 6.52 12.17 -17.94
C ALA A 804 5.19 11.59 -18.41
N LEU A 805 5.19 10.72 -19.43
CA LEU A 805 4.00 10.04 -19.94
C LEU A 805 3.42 9.07 -18.89
N CYS A 806 4.26 8.26 -18.24
CA CYS A 806 3.84 7.38 -17.15
C CYS A 806 3.27 8.18 -15.98
N GLY A 807 3.93 9.27 -15.58
CA GLY A 807 3.44 10.17 -14.53
C GLY A 807 2.08 10.79 -14.86
N TYR A 808 1.88 11.22 -16.11
CA TYR A 808 0.60 11.75 -16.58
C TYR A 808 -0.53 10.70 -16.54
N THR A 809 -0.26 9.47 -17.02
CA THR A 809 -1.26 8.39 -17.02
C THR A 809 -1.63 7.95 -15.60
N VAL A 810 -0.65 7.81 -14.72
CA VAL A 810 -0.87 7.48 -13.30
C VAL A 810 -1.63 8.58 -12.59
N ALA A 811 -1.25 9.84 -12.79
CA ALA A 811 -1.94 10.98 -12.20
C ALA A 811 -3.41 11.06 -12.65
N ARG A 812 -3.68 10.78 -13.92
CA ARG A 812 -5.05 10.76 -14.47
C ARG A 812 -5.89 9.62 -13.88
N GLN A 813 -5.31 8.42 -13.70
CA GLN A 813 -6.02 7.28 -13.10
C GLN A 813 -6.29 7.47 -11.60
N LEU A 814 -5.38 8.14 -10.89
CA LEU A 814 -5.52 8.45 -9.47
C LEU A 814 -6.21 9.79 -9.19
N ASP A 815 -6.70 10.47 -10.25
CA ASP A 815 -7.38 11.78 -10.17
C ASP A 815 -6.52 12.87 -9.48
N LEU A 816 -5.20 12.78 -9.69
CA LEU A 816 -4.21 13.73 -9.19
C LEU A 816 -3.96 14.84 -10.20
N ASN A 817 -3.72 16.05 -9.72
CA ASN A 817 -3.35 17.18 -10.58
C ASN A 817 -1.91 17.00 -11.08
N TYR A 818 -1.73 16.46 -12.30
CA TYR A 818 -0.42 16.42 -12.92
C TYR A 818 0.07 17.83 -13.23
N ARG A 819 1.18 18.22 -12.62
CA ARG A 819 1.90 19.46 -12.98
C ARG A 819 3.16 19.09 -13.77
N PHE A 820 3.31 19.65 -14.96
CA PHE A 820 4.55 19.52 -15.72
C PHE A 820 5.74 19.98 -14.88
N ASN A 821 6.69 19.10 -14.66
CA ASN A 821 7.87 19.38 -13.83
C ASN A 821 9.14 19.38 -14.69
N ALA A 822 9.58 20.57 -15.09
CA ALA A 822 10.81 20.75 -15.88
C ALA A 822 12.06 20.18 -15.20
N TRP A 823 12.06 20.10 -13.85
CA TRP A 823 13.18 19.54 -13.08
C TRP A 823 13.42 18.05 -13.38
N ILE A 824 12.36 17.29 -13.67
CA ILE A 824 12.46 15.87 -14.06
C ILE A 824 13.25 15.73 -15.37
N TRP A 825 12.99 16.62 -16.31
CA TRP A 825 13.71 16.65 -17.60
C TRP A 825 15.16 17.04 -17.40
N LEU A 826 15.42 18.05 -16.60
CA LEU A 826 16.78 18.53 -16.33
C LEU A 826 17.60 17.46 -15.61
N VAL A 827 17.09 16.87 -14.53
CA VAL A 827 17.77 15.82 -13.78
C VAL A 827 17.88 14.54 -14.61
N GLY A 828 16.83 14.17 -15.34
CA GLY A 828 16.80 12.99 -16.20
C GLY A 828 17.85 13.06 -17.31
N VAL A 829 17.93 14.17 -18.02
CA VAL A 829 18.88 14.32 -19.12
C VAL A 829 20.29 14.59 -18.61
N LEU A 830 20.49 15.66 -17.80
CA LEU A 830 21.83 16.03 -17.33
C LEU A 830 22.41 14.99 -16.38
N GLY A 831 21.61 14.44 -15.47
CA GLY A 831 22.03 13.36 -14.57
C GLY A 831 22.51 12.15 -15.35
N THR A 832 21.77 11.73 -16.38
CA THR A 832 22.15 10.61 -17.25
C THR A 832 23.41 10.89 -18.04
N VAL A 833 23.54 12.09 -18.61
CA VAL A 833 24.77 12.51 -19.32
C VAL A 833 25.96 12.43 -18.38
N VAL A 834 25.87 12.98 -17.19
CA VAL A 834 26.97 12.98 -16.20
C VAL A 834 27.33 11.55 -15.79
N VAL A 835 26.33 10.76 -15.38
CA VAL A 835 26.53 9.39 -14.88
C VAL A 835 27.13 8.49 -15.97
N VAL A 836 26.57 8.52 -17.19
CA VAL A 836 27.08 7.70 -18.31
C VAL A 836 28.48 8.15 -18.75
N SER A 837 28.74 9.48 -18.79
CA SER A 837 30.06 10.02 -19.17
C SER A 837 31.13 9.69 -18.13
N VAL A 838 30.85 9.88 -16.84
CA VAL A 838 31.81 9.58 -15.77
C VAL A 838 32.13 8.09 -15.73
N SER A 839 31.09 7.25 -15.77
CA SER A 839 31.30 5.79 -15.75
C SER A 839 32.00 5.28 -16.99
N GLY A 840 31.65 5.83 -18.15
CA GLY A 840 32.33 5.53 -19.41
C GLY A 840 33.82 5.94 -19.39
N TYR A 841 34.13 7.09 -18.80
CA TYR A 841 35.51 7.55 -18.61
C TYR A 841 36.29 6.65 -17.66
N LEU A 842 35.71 6.33 -16.47
CA LEU A 842 36.36 5.45 -15.48
C LEU A 842 36.68 4.07 -16.06
N ALA A 843 35.80 3.55 -16.87
CA ALA A 843 36.00 2.26 -17.52
C ALA A 843 37.01 2.27 -18.65
N THR A 844 37.13 3.36 -19.38
CA THR A 844 38.08 3.49 -20.48
C THR A 844 39.46 3.93 -19.99
N ARG A 845 39.58 4.55 -18.81
CA ARG A 845 40.87 5.00 -18.24
C ARG A 845 41.97 3.93 -18.22
N PRO A 846 41.73 2.68 -17.77
CA PRO A 846 42.78 1.63 -17.82
C PRO A 846 43.23 1.28 -19.24
N VAL A 847 42.30 1.33 -20.21
CA VAL A 847 42.58 1.08 -21.62
C VAL A 847 43.44 2.17 -22.23
N LEU A 848 43.17 3.42 -21.87
CA LEU A 848 43.91 4.59 -22.31
C LEU A 848 45.38 4.62 -21.80
N ASN A 849 45.66 3.93 -20.70
CA ASN A 849 46.99 3.87 -20.08
C ASN A 849 47.84 2.68 -20.56
N GLN A 850 47.27 1.70 -21.26
CA GLN A 850 48.01 0.53 -21.77
C GLN A 850 48.82 0.90 -23.02
N SER A 851 50.03 0.30 -23.18
CA SER A 851 50.84 0.51 -24.36
C SER A 851 50.22 -0.22 -25.58
N PRO A 852 50.25 0.36 -26.79
CA PRO A 852 49.75 -0.31 -28.01
C PRO A 852 50.34 -1.69 -28.25
N ARG A 853 51.61 -1.90 -27.89
CA ARG A 853 52.30 -3.20 -28.05
C ARG A 853 51.66 -4.34 -27.24
N SER A 854 51.14 -4.05 -26.05
CA SER A 854 50.53 -5.09 -25.19
C SER A 854 49.12 -5.50 -25.63
N VAL A 855 48.51 -4.80 -26.59
CA VAL A 855 47.13 -5.04 -27.06
C VAL A 855 47.12 -5.67 -28.47
N LEU A 856 48.16 -5.42 -29.28
CA LEU A 856 48.24 -5.90 -30.66
C LEU A 856 49.02 -7.23 -30.81
N ASN A 857 49.81 -7.61 -29.79
CA ASN A 857 50.34 -8.94 -29.60
C ASN A 857 49.36 -9.78 -28.80
#